data_a3cc50c9e3a92525df5b5ab09dbe20af
#
_entry.id   a3cc50c9e3a92525df5b5ab09dbe20af
#
_cell.length_a   1.000
_cell.length_b   1.000
_cell.length_c   1.000
_cell.angle_alpha   90.00
_cell.angle_beta   90.00
_cell.angle_gamma   90.00
#
_symmetry.space_group_name_H-M   'P 1'
#
loop_
_entity.id
_entity.type
_entity.pdbx_description
1 polymer ?
#
loop_
_entity_poly.entity_id
_entity_poly.type
_entity_poly.pdbx_seq_one_letter_code
_entity_poly.pdbx_strand_id
1 'polypeptide(L)'
;MSENSKPYKETLNLPVTRFEMKANLTVREPQIQQRWREADLYGQIRQARAGSERKVLHDGPPYANGEIHMGHLLNKVLKDIVVRSLTMQGFDSPYVPGWDCHGLPIEHKVVKDLGSKAATMSLAEIRTLCQADALKWVDLQRDQFRRLGVSGDWDNPYLTLDPRYEAGILDVLADLLAGGYVFRQLKPIHWCMNDRTALAEAELEYRDESSPSIYVNFPIVSGVPAAWGTGPWHAMVWTTTPWTLPANVAIAAHPDLNYVGVRYVDPESGQALQTILAADLLPKVMALRGVTEIQELGRCRGKDLEHAQYRHPFIERTSPIVLAQYVTVEDGTGLVHTAPGHGTEDYQTGRTYQLPTLSPVDGSGRFTDEAPAALVGKGVFKANPEIIALLRERGYLYHEFSFVHSYPHCWRCKKPVIFRATEQWFIGVDRNDLRARTLKEIDSVRWLPGWGKSRIDAMVTLRPDWCISRQRSWGVPIPALGCNGCETQALTAETVRHFRDLFRKEGADAWYTKPVEEILPPGLTCSKCGGTDFRKEGDILDVWFESGASHRGVLTGGFELGYPAFMYLEGSDQHRGWFQSSILTAVGTTGRAPFQTVLTHGFVVDDKGQKMAKSGGNAVSAVKATEQYGADVLRLYVASMDYADDIRMSEKGIKEMSEAYRKIRNTFRYMLGNLEDYASFDPASVPSESLHEIDRWALRQLDEVASDVKGAYERFEFYRVFQRIYQFCSVELSSFYLDVLKDRLYAELPQGPDRRAAQFVLAKLHDVLTRLLAPLVPHTAEELWELIPDSPAKVPSVHLAAWPEAEPSGTAAESAIPWKDLLVYRALILRETESLRKGKKIGSNQEASVELYTDSSETAEFLTRYRDLLTTICIVAEIDVVRVGQIENVQSEQGWVGDETHLVDLEHRLVIRALKSPAGKCERCWNLRPTVGQSAEHPGLCDRCAGVMSALNSQV
;
A
#
# COMPACT_ATOMS: atom_id res chain seq x y z
N MET A 1 -52.99 20.16 49.30
CA MET A 1 -51.71 20.31 48.61
C MET A 1 -50.82 19.21 49.14
N SER A 2 -50.56 18.16 48.34
CA SER A 2 -49.70 17.05 48.74
C SER A 2 -48.25 17.49 48.56
N GLU A 3 -47.50 17.53 49.64
CA GLU A 3 -46.08 17.96 49.72
C GLU A 3 -45.07 17.03 49.10
N ASN A 4 -45.47 16.23 48.10
CA ASN A 4 -44.54 15.22 47.47
C ASN A 4 -44.57 15.23 45.94
N SER A 5 -44.91 16.35 45.30
CA SER A 5 -44.79 16.42 43.84
C SER A 5 -43.33 16.74 43.43
N LYS A 6 -42.66 15.78 42.78
CA LYS A 6 -41.34 16.03 42.17
C LYS A 6 -41.48 17.20 41.19
N PRO A 7 -40.50 18.13 41.14
CA PRO A 7 -40.48 19.15 40.10
C PRO A 7 -40.62 18.50 38.69
N TYR A 8 -41.39 19.08 37.79
CA TYR A 8 -41.65 18.52 36.45
C TYR A 8 -40.40 18.10 35.71
N LYS A 9 -39.29 18.80 35.91
CA LYS A 9 -37.97 18.45 35.31
C LYS A 9 -37.44 17.07 35.77
N GLU A 10 -37.77 16.64 36.97
CA GLU A 10 -37.30 15.32 37.50
C GLU A 10 -38.13 14.15 36.98
N THR A 11 -39.21 14.42 36.26
CA THR A 11 -40.08 13.42 35.62
C THR A 11 -39.71 13.16 34.17
N LEU A 12 -38.69 13.84 33.65
CA LEU A 12 -38.20 13.63 32.28
C LEU A 12 -37.27 12.42 32.19
N ASN A 13 -37.34 11.67 31.10
CA ASN A 13 -36.42 10.56 30.80
C ASN A 13 -35.13 11.11 30.22
N LEU A 14 -34.29 11.73 31.04
CA LEU A 14 -33.04 12.30 30.56
C LEU A 14 -32.01 11.19 30.25
N PRO A 15 -31.17 11.37 29.23
CA PRO A 15 -30.20 10.37 28.82
C PRO A 15 -29.18 10.03 29.89
N VAL A 16 -29.01 8.73 30.18
CA VAL A 16 -28.00 8.19 31.12
C VAL A 16 -27.23 7.10 30.38
N THR A 17 -25.90 7.11 30.47
CA THR A 17 -25.10 6.06 29.84
C THR A 17 -23.75 5.86 30.54
N ARG A 18 -23.29 4.61 30.57
CA ARG A 18 -21.94 4.23 30.98
C ARG A 18 -20.90 4.53 29.90
N PHE A 19 -21.32 4.83 28.65
CA PHE A 19 -20.42 5.18 27.56
C PHE A 19 -19.85 6.58 27.76
N GLU A 20 -18.59 6.66 28.16
CA GLU A 20 -17.94 7.91 28.52
C GLU A 20 -17.84 8.91 27.37
N MET A 21 -17.89 10.22 27.69
CA MET A 21 -17.74 11.29 26.71
C MET A 21 -16.34 11.27 26.06
N LYS A 22 -15.29 11.09 26.87
CA LYS A 22 -13.92 10.97 26.41
C LYS A 22 -13.61 9.53 26.02
N ALA A 23 -13.11 9.33 24.84
CA ALA A 23 -12.79 7.98 24.32
C ALA A 23 -11.66 7.30 25.11
N ASN A 24 -10.66 8.08 25.60
CA ASN A 24 -9.49 7.57 26.30
C ASN A 24 -8.83 6.36 25.59
N LEU A 25 -8.74 6.40 24.25
CA LEU A 25 -8.32 5.28 23.39
C LEU A 25 -6.98 4.70 23.81
N THR A 26 -6.01 5.56 24.14
CA THR A 26 -4.67 5.13 24.53
C THR A 26 -4.63 4.25 25.79
N VAL A 27 -5.68 4.30 26.60
CA VAL A 27 -5.86 3.46 27.81
C VAL A 27 -6.80 2.29 27.52
N ARG A 28 -7.93 2.56 26.87
CA ARG A 28 -8.99 1.55 26.66
C ARG A 28 -8.62 0.48 25.62
N GLU A 29 -7.98 0.87 24.50
CA GLU A 29 -7.60 -0.08 23.47
C GLU A 29 -6.68 -1.20 24.01
N PRO A 30 -5.61 -0.92 24.78
CA PRO A 30 -4.81 -1.98 25.39
C PRO A 30 -5.62 -2.91 26.33
N GLN A 31 -6.60 -2.36 27.08
CA GLN A 31 -7.47 -3.17 27.94
C GLN A 31 -8.39 -4.10 27.13
N ILE A 32 -8.94 -3.60 26.02
CA ILE A 32 -9.75 -4.42 25.10
C ILE A 32 -8.89 -5.51 24.45
N GLN A 33 -7.70 -5.16 23.98
CA GLN A 33 -6.75 -6.12 23.40
C GLN A 33 -6.33 -7.20 24.42
N GLN A 34 -6.19 -6.84 25.67
CA GLN A 34 -5.91 -7.79 26.73
C GLN A 34 -7.07 -8.78 26.91
N ARG A 35 -8.32 -8.31 26.94
CA ARG A 35 -9.51 -9.18 27.01
C ARG A 35 -9.62 -10.10 25.80
N TRP A 36 -9.33 -9.60 24.58
CA TRP A 36 -9.31 -10.43 23.38
C TRP A 36 -8.29 -11.57 23.47
N ARG A 37 -7.12 -11.33 24.03
CA ARG A 37 -6.10 -12.37 24.26
C ARG A 37 -6.54 -13.38 25.31
N GLU A 38 -7.02 -12.90 26.43
CA GLU A 38 -7.48 -13.77 27.54
C GLU A 38 -8.65 -14.65 27.13
N ALA A 39 -9.52 -14.16 26.25
CA ALA A 39 -10.63 -14.93 25.67
C ALA A 39 -10.24 -15.80 24.47
N ASP A 40 -9.00 -15.72 23.97
CA ASP A 40 -8.61 -16.34 22.69
C ASP A 40 -9.60 -15.98 21.56
N LEU A 41 -9.90 -14.70 21.41
CA LEU A 41 -10.90 -14.24 20.42
C LEU A 41 -10.57 -14.69 19.01
N TYR A 42 -9.29 -14.68 18.61
CA TYR A 42 -8.89 -15.14 17.29
C TYR A 42 -9.20 -16.62 17.08
N GLY A 43 -8.88 -17.50 18.05
CA GLY A 43 -9.23 -18.92 18.02
C GLY A 43 -10.73 -19.15 17.94
N GLN A 44 -11.54 -18.41 18.72
CA GLN A 44 -13.00 -18.45 18.64
C GLN A 44 -13.52 -18.07 17.25
N ILE A 45 -12.98 -17.00 16.63
CA ILE A 45 -13.33 -16.59 15.26
C ILE A 45 -13.00 -17.72 14.27
N ARG A 46 -11.80 -18.34 14.38
CA ARG A 46 -11.40 -19.46 13.51
C ARG A 46 -12.36 -20.63 13.65
N GLN A 47 -12.72 -20.97 14.87
CA GLN A 47 -13.69 -22.04 15.16
C GLN A 47 -15.08 -21.73 14.60
N ALA A 48 -15.55 -20.49 14.76
CA ALA A 48 -16.88 -20.08 14.28
C ALA A 48 -16.98 -20.06 12.74
N ARG A 49 -15.87 -19.96 12.02
CA ARG A 49 -15.80 -19.99 10.55
C ARG A 49 -15.29 -21.31 9.98
N ALA A 50 -15.04 -22.30 10.82
CA ALA A 50 -14.58 -23.61 10.35
C ALA A 50 -15.58 -24.24 9.37
N GLY A 51 -15.08 -24.69 8.21
CA GLY A 51 -15.90 -25.25 7.14
C GLY A 51 -16.58 -24.24 6.21
N SER A 52 -16.46 -22.94 6.46
CA SER A 52 -16.90 -21.91 5.52
C SER A 52 -15.95 -21.79 4.31
N GLU A 53 -16.42 -21.15 3.24
CA GLU A 53 -15.56 -20.84 2.08
C GLU A 53 -14.31 -20.08 2.51
N ARG A 54 -13.14 -20.59 2.12
CA ARG A 54 -11.85 -20.02 2.53
C ARG A 54 -11.41 -18.91 1.60
N LYS A 55 -11.09 -17.73 2.18
CA LYS A 55 -10.53 -16.57 1.48
C LYS A 55 -9.30 -16.09 2.23
N VAL A 56 -8.13 -16.62 1.86
CA VAL A 56 -6.85 -16.31 2.50
C VAL A 56 -6.27 -15.03 1.94
N LEU A 57 -6.04 -14.03 2.80
CA LEU A 57 -5.13 -12.95 2.53
C LEU A 57 -3.73 -13.40 3.00
N HIS A 58 -2.83 -13.65 2.04
CA HIS A 58 -1.45 -14.01 2.36
C HIS A 58 -0.62 -12.78 2.65
N ASP A 59 0.03 -12.76 3.79
CA ASP A 59 0.84 -11.62 4.24
C ASP A 59 2.19 -11.59 3.51
N GLY A 60 2.53 -10.48 2.87
CA GLY A 60 3.89 -10.18 2.45
C GLY A 60 4.74 -9.89 3.69
N PRO A 61 5.88 -10.58 3.85
CA PRO A 61 6.66 -10.50 5.06
C PRO A 61 7.37 -9.15 5.18
N PRO A 62 7.05 -8.30 6.19
CA PRO A 62 7.86 -7.13 6.48
C PRO A 62 9.27 -7.54 6.92
N TYR A 63 10.23 -6.66 6.67
CA TYR A 63 11.62 -6.89 7.03
C TYR A 63 11.85 -6.70 8.53
N ALA A 64 12.52 -7.67 9.17
CA ALA A 64 12.80 -7.67 10.60
C ALA A 64 14.02 -6.80 10.95
N ASN A 65 13.95 -5.47 10.82
CA ASN A 65 15.13 -4.60 10.99
C ASN A 65 14.88 -3.21 11.60
N GLY A 66 13.74 -2.98 12.26
CA GLY A 66 13.43 -1.70 12.87
C GLY A 66 12.01 -1.59 13.40
N GLU A 67 11.68 -0.48 14.04
CA GLU A 67 10.30 -0.16 14.41
C GLU A 67 9.41 0.05 13.19
N ILE A 68 8.11 -0.19 13.37
CA ILE A 68 7.12 0.08 12.32
C ILE A 68 7.10 1.57 11.95
N HIS A 69 6.83 1.85 10.69
CA HIS A 69 6.62 3.19 10.15
C HIS A 69 5.20 3.35 9.60
N MET A 70 4.83 4.55 9.15
CA MET A 70 3.48 4.82 8.65
C MET A 70 3.08 3.94 7.46
N GLY A 71 4.02 3.54 6.62
CA GLY A 71 3.76 2.57 5.54
C GLY A 71 3.36 1.19 6.07
N HIS A 72 4.01 0.69 7.12
CA HIS A 72 3.61 -0.54 7.79
C HIS A 72 2.22 -0.41 8.43
N LEU A 73 1.93 0.74 9.07
CA LEU A 73 0.62 1.02 9.64
C LEU A 73 -0.45 0.98 8.55
N LEU A 74 -0.26 1.69 7.45
CA LEU A 74 -1.18 1.68 6.30
C LEU A 74 -1.45 0.25 5.82
N ASN A 75 -0.39 -0.49 5.52
CA ASN A 75 -0.44 -1.84 4.98
C ASN A 75 -1.19 -2.81 5.91
N LYS A 76 -0.79 -2.87 7.18
CA LYS A 76 -1.38 -3.82 8.14
C LYS A 76 -2.82 -3.45 8.51
N VAL A 77 -3.16 -2.16 8.56
CA VAL A 77 -4.54 -1.72 8.78
C VAL A 77 -5.43 -2.12 7.60
N LEU A 78 -5.01 -1.89 6.37
CA LEU A 78 -5.77 -2.32 5.18
C LEU A 78 -6.00 -3.83 5.16
N LYS A 79 -4.95 -4.62 5.45
CA LYS A 79 -5.05 -6.09 5.55
C LYS A 79 -6.06 -6.51 6.62
N ASP A 80 -6.00 -5.92 7.80
CA ASP A 80 -6.92 -6.24 8.90
C ASP A 80 -8.36 -5.86 8.56
N ILE A 81 -8.60 -4.73 7.88
CA ILE A 81 -9.95 -4.36 7.41
C ILE A 81 -10.48 -5.40 6.43
N VAL A 82 -9.65 -5.88 5.48
CA VAL A 82 -10.03 -6.93 4.53
C VAL A 82 -10.39 -8.22 5.29
N VAL A 83 -9.49 -8.70 6.16
CA VAL A 83 -9.68 -9.96 6.91
C VAL A 83 -10.92 -9.91 7.80
N ARG A 84 -11.12 -8.81 8.55
CA ARG A 84 -12.30 -8.65 9.41
C ARG A 84 -13.58 -8.58 8.60
N SER A 85 -13.60 -7.80 7.51
CA SER A 85 -14.79 -7.67 6.67
C SER A 85 -15.18 -8.99 6.03
N LEU A 86 -14.23 -9.76 5.50
CA LEU A 86 -14.46 -11.09 4.94
C LEU A 86 -14.96 -12.07 6.01
N THR A 87 -14.33 -12.07 7.19
CA THR A 87 -14.72 -12.92 8.32
C THR A 87 -16.16 -12.65 8.78
N MET A 88 -16.54 -11.39 8.92
CA MET A 88 -17.90 -10.99 9.31
C MET A 88 -18.93 -11.31 8.22
N GLN A 89 -18.52 -11.29 6.94
CA GLN A 89 -19.35 -11.74 5.81
C GLN A 89 -19.51 -13.27 5.74
N GLY A 90 -18.91 -14.01 6.65
CA GLY A 90 -19.09 -15.46 6.78
C GLY A 90 -17.99 -16.30 6.15
N PHE A 91 -16.94 -15.69 5.58
CA PHE A 91 -15.81 -16.43 5.01
C PHE A 91 -14.82 -16.90 6.08
N ASP A 92 -14.17 -18.05 5.82
CA ASP A 92 -13.00 -18.49 6.56
C ASP A 92 -11.76 -17.72 6.05
N SER A 93 -11.40 -16.63 6.74
CA SER A 93 -10.28 -15.76 6.35
C SER A 93 -9.17 -15.78 7.41
N PRO A 94 -8.34 -16.86 7.47
CA PRO A 94 -7.18 -16.90 8.34
C PRO A 94 -6.15 -15.87 7.93
N TYR A 95 -5.50 -15.25 8.93
CA TYR A 95 -4.39 -14.35 8.71
C TYR A 95 -3.18 -14.83 9.52
N VAL A 96 -2.16 -15.33 8.81
CA VAL A 96 -0.88 -15.73 9.39
C VAL A 96 0.14 -14.64 9.05
N PRO A 97 0.56 -13.82 10.02
CA PRO A 97 1.56 -12.79 9.79
C PRO A 97 2.93 -13.43 9.51
N GLY A 98 3.75 -12.74 8.73
CA GLY A 98 5.08 -13.23 8.40
C GLY A 98 6.16 -12.19 8.56
N TRP A 99 7.44 -12.64 8.59
CA TRP A 99 8.62 -11.77 8.58
C TRP A 99 9.70 -12.30 7.66
N ASP A 100 10.33 -11.37 6.94
CA ASP A 100 11.56 -11.60 6.22
C ASP A 100 12.75 -11.32 7.14
N CYS A 101 13.48 -12.40 7.46
CA CYS A 101 14.47 -12.40 8.52
C CYS A 101 15.92 -12.48 8.03
N HIS A 102 16.14 -12.63 6.71
CA HIS A 102 17.45 -12.85 6.12
C HIS A 102 17.96 -11.63 5.34
N GLY A 103 19.21 -11.69 4.89
CA GLY A 103 19.79 -10.82 3.89
C GLY A 103 20.64 -9.66 4.41
N LEU A 104 21.16 -8.92 3.45
CA LEU A 104 22.16 -7.87 3.62
C LEU A 104 21.80 -6.80 4.68
N PRO A 105 20.56 -6.31 4.84
CA PRO A 105 20.29 -5.26 5.81
C PRO A 105 20.57 -5.65 7.26
N ILE A 106 20.30 -6.89 7.64
CA ILE A 106 20.55 -7.41 8.99
C ILE A 106 22.05 -7.70 9.17
N GLU A 107 22.64 -8.45 8.23
CA GLU A 107 24.07 -8.78 8.25
C GLU A 107 24.93 -7.52 8.28
N HIS A 108 24.65 -6.55 7.41
CA HIS A 108 25.40 -5.29 7.35
C HIS A 108 25.37 -4.54 8.70
N LYS A 109 24.20 -4.49 9.36
CA LYS A 109 24.08 -3.86 10.68
C LYS A 109 24.91 -4.59 11.72
N VAL A 110 24.75 -5.92 11.82
CA VAL A 110 25.46 -6.75 12.80
C VAL A 110 26.99 -6.64 12.59
N VAL A 111 27.47 -6.79 11.36
CA VAL A 111 28.90 -6.67 11.04
C VAL A 111 29.43 -5.28 11.33
N LYS A 112 28.66 -4.23 11.06
CA LYS A 112 29.01 -2.84 11.39
C LYS A 112 29.12 -2.63 12.91
N ASP A 113 28.18 -3.17 13.68
CA ASP A 113 28.16 -3.06 15.14
C ASP A 113 29.32 -3.84 15.78
N LEU A 114 29.73 -4.97 15.18
CA LEU A 114 30.91 -5.75 15.59
C LEU A 114 32.23 -5.04 15.26
N GLY A 115 32.29 -4.22 14.21
CA GLY A 115 33.51 -3.54 13.75
C GLY A 115 34.62 -4.52 13.39
N SER A 116 35.84 -4.33 13.93
CA SER A 116 36.99 -5.20 13.65
C SER A 116 36.85 -6.62 14.18
N LYS A 117 35.98 -6.87 15.16
CA LYS A 117 35.75 -8.22 15.70
C LYS A 117 35.16 -9.17 14.68
N ALA A 118 34.37 -8.66 13.75
CA ALA A 118 33.76 -9.47 12.70
C ALA A 118 34.78 -10.27 11.88
N ALA A 119 35.99 -9.72 11.68
CA ALA A 119 37.05 -10.39 10.90
C ALA A 119 37.65 -11.62 11.57
N THR A 120 37.44 -11.80 12.87
CA THR A 120 38.00 -12.92 13.66
C THR A 120 36.92 -13.94 14.06
N MET A 121 35.68 -13.68 13.74
CA MET A 121 34.56 -14.57 14.04
C MET A 121 34.31 -15.55 12.89
N SER A 122 33.83 -16.73 13.23
CA SER A 122 33.34 -17.70 12.27
C SER A 122 32.02 -17.25 11.64
N LEU A 123 31.71 -17.74 10.45
CA LEU A 123 30.40 -17.45 9.79
C LEU A 123 29.23 -17.92 10.67
N ALA A 124 29.35 -19.06 11.35
CA ALA A 124 28.29 -19.56 12.24
C ALA A 124 28.03 -18.61 13.41
N GLU A 125 29.05 -18.02 14.02
CA GLU A 125 28.89 -17.03 15.10
C GLU A 125 28.19 -15.74 14.59
N ILE A 126 28.58 -15.26 13.41
CA ILE A 126 27.92 -14.08 12.78
C ILE A 126 26.44 -14.38 12.49
N ARG A 127 26.13 -15.57 11.97
CA ARG A 127 24.74 -16.00 11.70
C ARG A 127 23.91 -16.05 12.99
N THR A 128 24.46 -16.59 14.07
CA THR A 128 23.78 -16.60 15.39
C THR A 128 23.42 -15.18 15.87
N LEU A 129 24.32 -14.21 15.68
CA LEU A 129 24.05 -12.80 16.02
C LEU A 129 23.01 -12.16 15.09
N CYS A 130 23.03 -12.48 13.81
CA CYS A 130 22.01 -12.01 12.85
C CYS A 130 20.63 -12.56 13.20
N GLN A 131 20.54 -13.84 13.55
CA GLN A 131 19.30 -14.47 14.01
C GLN A 131 18.74 -13.78 15.26
N ALA A 132 19.59 -13.52 16.25
CA ALA A 132 19.19 -12.83 17.47
C ALA A 132 18.70 -11.40 17.20
N ASP A 133 19.36 -10.64 16.31
CA ASP A 133 18.92 -9.29 15.93
C ASP A 133 17.59 -9.34 15.17
N ALA A 134 17.39 -10.28 14.25
CA ALA A 134 16.14 -10.46 13.52
C ALA A 134 14.96 -10.78 14.46
N LEU A 135 15.12 -11.77 15.34
CA LEU A 135 14.06 -12.18 16.28
C LEU A 135 13.67 -11.05 17.23
N LYS A 136 14.63 -10.26 17.71
CA LYS A 136 14.37 -9.06 18.49
C LYS A 136 13.42 -8.09 17.78
N TRP A 137 13.62 -7.87 16.48
CA TRP A 137 12.78 -6.98 15.69
C TRP A 137 11.44 -7.59 15.37
N VAL A 138 11.36 -8.91 15.17
CA VAL A 138 10.10 -9.64 15.03
C VAL A 138 9.22 -9.41 16.26
N ASP A 139 9.76 -9.62 17.47
CA ASP A 139 9.01 -9.45 18.71
C ASP A 139 8.51 -8.02 18.88
N LEU A 140 9.37 -7.02 18.65
CA LEU A 140 8.98 -5.62 18.76
C LEU A 140 7.89 -5.24 17.74
N GLN A 141 8.06 -5.61 16.48
CA GLN A 141 7.08 -5.30 15.43
C GLN A 141 5.75 -6.03 15.68
N ARG A 142 5.78 -7.27 16.18
CA ARG A 142 4.59 -8.03 16.59
C ARG A 142 3.77 -7.25 17.61
N ASP A 143 4.42 -6.73 18.64
CA ASP A 143 3.73 -5.96 19.69
C ASP A 143 3.18 -4.64 19.12
N GLN A 144 3.92 -3.98 18.25
CA GLN A 144 3.48 -2.75 17.60
C GLN A 144 2.30 -2.99 16.64
N PHE A 145 2.26 -4.10 15.90
CA PHE A 145 1.11 -4.47 15.06
C PHE A 145 -0.10 -4.88 15.89
N ARG A 146 0.10 -5.66 16.95
CA ARG A 146 -0.97 -5.96 17.92
C ARG A 146 -1.56 -4.69 18.52
N ARG A 147 -0.71 -3.69 18.82
CA ARG A 147 -1.17 -2.40 19.36
C ARG A 147 -2.06 -1.63 18.37
N LEU A 148 -1.91 -1.82 17.08
CA LEU A 148 -2.81 -1.29 16.04
C LEU A 148 -4.15 -2.02 15.96
N GLY A 149 -4.36 -3.06 16.75
CA GLY A 149 -5.57 -3.89 16.74
C GLY A 149 -5.64 -4.87 15.58
N VAL A 150 -4.53 -5.18 14.93
CA VAL A 150 -4.48 -6.16 13.84
C VAL A 150 -4.72 -7.56 14.38
N SER A 151 -5.73 -8.24 13.84
CA SER A 151 -6.11 -9.61 14.20
C SER A 151 -5.32 -10.63 13.38
N GLY A 152 -4.89 -11.73 13.97
CA GLY A 152 -4.13 -12.78 13.27
C GLY A 152 -3.54 -13.81 14.21
N ASP A 153 -2.94 -14.86 13.65
CA ASP A 153 -2.22 -15.90 14.39
C ASP A 153 -0.81 -15.39 14.75
N TRP A 154 -0.76 -14.52 15.75
CA TRP A 154 0.48 -13.89 16.19
C TRP A 154 1.40 -14.84 16.97
N ASP A 155 0.89 -15.96 17.44
CA ASP A 155 1.64 -16.94 18.22
C ASP A 155 2.31 -17.98 17.31
N ASN A 156 1.81 -18.17 16.08
CA ASN A 156 2.39 -19.03 15.05
C ASN A 156 2.63 -18.25 13.74
N PRO A 157 3.46 -17.21 13.75
CA PRO A 157 3.81 -16.50 12.52
C PRO A 157 4.69 -17.37 11.65
N TYR A 158 4.78 -17.05 10.36
CA TYR A 158 5.85 -17.62 9.55
C TYR A 158 7.09 -16.72 9.54
N LEU A 159 8.25 -17.32 9.63
CA LEU A 159 9.54 -16.63 9.58
C LEU A 159 10.39 -17.27 8.47
N THR A 160 11.03 -16.48 7.64
CA THR A 160 11.87 -17.03 6.56
C THR A 160 13.08 -17.81 7.09
N LEU A 161 13.44 -17.61 8.37
CA LEU A 161 14.48 -18.35 9.10
C LEU A 161 13.96 -19.61 9.83
N ASP A 162 12.66 -19.93 9.75
CA ASP A 162 12.14 -21.18 10.32
C ASP A 162 12.64 -22.37 9.48
N PRO A 163 13.16 -23.45 10.08
CA PRO A 163 13.66 -24.61 9.34
C PRO A 163 12.66 -25.22 8.36
N ARG A 164 11.37 -25.18 8.67
CA ARG A 164 10.30 -25.63 7.76
C ARG A 164 10.16 -24.72 6.55
N TYR A 165 10.29 -23.41 6.75
CA TYR A 165 10.25 -22.44 5.67
C TYR A 165 11.50 -22.52 4.79
N GLU A 166 12.70 -22.64 5.40
CA GLU A 166 13.97 -22.85 4.68
C GLU A 166 13.93 -24.12 3.81
N ALA A 167 13.33 -25.19 4.31
CA ALA A 167 13.08 -26.39 3.52
C ALA A 167 12.12 -26.12 2.35
N GLY A 168 11.10 -25.30 2.55
CA GLY A 168 10.17 -24.85 1.49
C GLY A 168 10.86 -24.05 0.39
N ILE A 169 11.84 -23.21 0.75
CA ILE A 169 12.70 -22.49 -0.20
C ILE A 169 13.48 -23.49 -1.07
N LEU A 170 14.08 -24.50 -0.47
CA LEU A 170 14.81 -25.55 -1.21
C LEU A 170 13.89 -26.44 -2.04
N ASP A 171 12.64 -26.67 -1.64
CA ASP A 171 11.64 -27.35 -2.48
C ASP A 171 11.41 -26.57 -3.78
N VAL A 172 11.23 -25.24 -3.70
CA VAL A 172 11.09 -24.36 -4.87
C VAL A 172 12.35 -24.41 -5.75
N LEU A 173 13.53 -24.34 -5.16
CA LEU A 173 14.79 -24.43 -5.90
C LEU A 173 14.94 -25.78 -6.63
N ALA A 174 14.61 -26.88 -5.96
CA ALA A 174 14.68 -28.22 -6.54
C ALA A 174 13.71 -28.39 -7.71
N ASP A 175 12.48 -27.85 -7.58
CA ASP A 175 11.47 -27.92 -8.64
C ASP A 175 11.86 -27.07 -9.85
N LEU A 176 12.45 -25.87 -9.63
CA LEU A 176 12.98 -25.03 -10.69
C LEU A 176 14.21 -25.66 -11.39
N LEU A 177 15.06 -26.36 -10.66
CA LEU A 177 16.16 -27.16 -11.23
C LEU A 177 15.61 -28.31 -12.08
N ALA A 178 14.65 -29.06 -11.59
CA ALA A 178 13.99 -30.13 -12.34
C ALA A 178 13.30 -29.60 -13.61
N GLY A 179 12.73 -28.40 -13.54
CA GLY A 179 12.15 -27.69 -14.68
C GLY A 179 13.17 -27.10 -15.66
N GLY A 180 14.49 -27.20 -15.39
CA GLY A 180 15.55 -26.70 -16.27
C GLY A 180 15.67 -25.16 -16.31
N TYR A 181 15.10 -24.45 -15.37
CA TYR A 181 15.14 -22.98 -15.30
C TYR A 181 16.44 -22.45 -14.70
N VAL A 182 17.06 -23.20 -13.77
CA VAL A 182 18.25 -22.78 -13.03
C VAL A 182 19.51 -23.17 -13.81
N PHE A 183 20.46 -22.26 -13.90
CA PHE A 183 21.75 -22.48 -14.54
C PHE A 183 22.85 -21.59 -13.94
N ARG A 184 24.13 -22.00 -14.13
CA ARG A 184 25.30 -21.22 -13.74
C ARG A 184 25.98 -20.63 -14.97
N GLN A 185 26.37 -19.37 -14.92
CA GLN A 185 27.01 -18.71 -16.05
C GLN A 185 27.89 -17.54 -15.59
N LEU A 186 29.01 -17.33 -16.31
CA LEU A 186 29.82 -16.12 -16.23
C LEU A 186 29.08 -15.02 -17.01
N LYS A 187 28.58 -14.00 -16.31
CA LYS A 187 27.75 -12.93 -16.91
C LYS A 187 28.00 -11.61 -16.15
N PRO A 188 28.02 -10.44 -16.85
CA PRO A 188 28.06 -9.16 -16.16
C PRO A 188 26.75 -8.93 -15.38
N ILE A 189 26.91 -8.56 -14.13
CA ILE A 189 25.82 -8.26 -13.21
C ILE A 189 26.12 -6.97 -12.47
N HIS A 190 25.09 -6.33 -11.92
CA HIS A 190 25.26 -5.24 -10.97
C HIS A 190 25.98 -5.74 -9.73
N TRP A 191 27.09 -5.11 -9.39
CA TRP A 191 27.98 -5.51 -8.30
C TRP A 191 28.22 -4.35 -7.33
N CYS A 192 27.92 -4.54 -6.07
CA CYS A 192 28.29 -3.60 -5.02
C CYS A 192 29.74 -3.86 -4.54
N MET A 193 30.65 -2.98 -4.86
CA MET A 193 32.06 -3.08 -4.46
C MET A 193 32.25 -2.92 -2.94
N ASN A 194 31.37 -2.16 -2.28
CA ASN A 194 31.43 -1.91 -0.85
C ASN A 194 30.97 -3.15 -0.05
N ASP A 195 29.85 -3.72 -0.45
CA ASP A 195 29.26 -4.89 0.20
C ASP A 195 29.76 -6.21 -0.43
N ARG A 196 30.50 -6.15 -1.54
CA ARG A 196 31.11 -7.26 -2.29
C ARG A 196 30.12 -8.36 -2.66
N THR A 197 29.01 -7.96 -3.25
CA THR A 197 27.94 -8.89 -3.61
C THR A 197 27.23 -8.45 -4.87
N ALA A 198 26.62 -9.42 -5.57
CA ALA A 198 25.69 -9.21 -6.65
C ALA A 198 24.42 -8.51 -6.15
N LEU A 199 23.84 -7.71 -7.01
CA LEU A 199 22.56 -7.02 -6.76
C LEU A 199 21.55 -7.35 -7.85
N ALA A 200 20.29 -7.56 -7.45
CA ALA A 200 19.16 -7.60 -8.35
C ALA A 200 18.71 -6.16 -8.72
N GLU A 201 17.92 -6.03 -9.78
CA GLU A 201 17.40 -4.72 -10.20
C GLU A 201 16.57 -4.01 -9.10
N ALA A 202 15.82 -4.77 -8.29
CA ALA A 202 15.06 -4.26 -7.16
C ALA A 202 15.94 -3.70 -6.02
N GLU A 203 17.25 -3.97 -6.05
CA GLU A 203 18.22 -3.53 -5.06
C GLU A 203 19.04 -2.32 -5.53
N LEU A 204 18.61 -1.66 -6.62
CA LEU A 204 19.24 -0.47 -7.19
C LEU A 204 18.41 0.78 -6.92
N GLU A 205 19.13 1.87 -6.63
CA GLU A 205 18.57 3.23 -6.62
C GLU A 205 19.34 4.07 -7.63
N TYR A 206 18.66 4.92 -8.36
CA TYR A 206 19.30 5.78 -9.34
C TYR A 206 19.47 7.19 -8.78
N ARG A 207 20.66 7.78 -8.97
CA ARG A 207 21.00 9.13 -8.54
C ARG A 207 21.82 9.81 -9.60
N ASP A 208 21.74 11.12 -9.65
CA ASP A 208 22.60 11.90 -10.53
C ASP A 208 24.04 11.86 -10.00
N GLU A 209 24.95 11.39 -10.86
CA GLU A 209 26.39 11.34 -10.60
C GLU A 209 27.14 12.07 -11.72
N SER A 210 28.26 12.68 -11.35
CA SER A 210 29.17 13.32 -12.28
C SER A 210 30.31 12.37 -12.63
N SER A 211 30.34 11.93 -13.88
CA SER A 211 31.35 11.00 -14.39
C SER A 211 32.27 11.68 -15.40
N PRO A 212 33.55 11.28 -15.49
CA PRO A 212 34.40 11.71 -16.58
C PRO A 212 33.92 11.15 -17.90
N SER A 213 33.71 12.00 -18.87
CA SER A 213 33.29 11.65 -20.23
C SER A 213 34.43 11.91 -21.20
N ILE A 214 34.86 10.91 -21.97
CA ILE A 214 36.01 11.00 -22.85
C ILE A 214 35.72 10.52 -24.26
N TYR A 215 36.36 11.20 -25.21
CA TYR A 215 36.47 10.78 -26.61
C TYR A 215 37.87 10.24 -26.86
N VAL A 216 37.97 9.04 -27.43
CA VAL A 216 39.23 8.31 -27.57
C VAL A 216 39.41 7.82 -29.00
N ASN A 217 40.55 8.05 -29.59
CA ASN A 217 40.96 7.56 -30.88
C ASN A 217 41.65 6.18 -30.80
N PHE A 218 41.02 5.15 -31.34
CA PHE A 218 41.58 3.80 -31.41
C PHE A 218 42.28 3.58 -32.78
N PRO A 219 43.60 3.32 -32.82
CA PRO A 219 44.31 3.16 -34.08
C PRO A 219 43.82 1.95 -34.88
N ILE A 220 43.33 2.17 -36.09
CA ILE A 220 42.93 1.08 -37.00
C ILE A 220 44.15 0.51 -37.71
N VAL A 221 44.24 -0.80 -37.69
CA VAL A 221 45.37 -1.59 -38.29
C VAL A 221 45.03 -2.06 -39.68
N SER A 222 43.78 -2.45 -39.91
CA SER A 222 43.31 -2.93 -41.22
C SER A 222 41.77 -2.81 -41.37
N GLY A 223 41.27 -2.92 -42.59
CA GLY A 223 39.85 -2.96 -42.86
C GLY A 223 39.20 -1.57 -43.14
N VAL A 224 40.00 -0.51 -43.26
CA VAL A 224 39.51 0.78 -43.79
C VAL A 224 39.23 0.64 -45.28
N PRO A 225 38.11 1.20 -45.80
CA PRO A 225 37.81 1.14 -47.25
C PRO A 225 38.96 1.71 -48.09
N ALA A 226 39.49 0.92 -49.04
CA ALA A 226 40.70 1.30 -49.82
C ALA A 226 40.54 2.63 -50.55
N ALA A 227 39.32 3.02 -50.91
CA ALA A 227 39.03 4.29 -51.59
C ALA A 227 39.32 5.54 -50.72
N TRP A 228 39.47 5.39 -49.38
CA TRP A 228 39.71 6.51 -48.44
C TRP A 228 41.18 6.87 -48.34
N GLY A 229 42.04 6.14 -49.01
CA GLY A 229 43.49 6.36 -49.04
C GLY A 229 44.24 5.76 -47.87
N THR A 230 45.59 5.87 -47.95
CA THR A 230 46.50 5.34 -46.91
C THR A 230 46.77 6.36 -45.80
N GLY A 231 47.04 5.91 -44.60
CA GLY A 231 47.42 6.79 -43.47
C GLY A 231 47.07 6.14 -42.10
N PRO A 232 47.45 6.81 -41.00
CA PRO A 232 47.06 6.35 -39.66
C PRO A 232 45.58 6.68 -39.40
N TRP A 233 44.71 5.69 -39.59
CA TRP A 233 43.29 5.79 -39.31
C TRP A 233 42.99 5.50 -37.85
N HIS A 234 41.94 6.15 -37.31
CA HIS A 234 41.44 5.91 -35.99
C HIS A 234 39.93 5.68 -36.02
N ALA A 235 39.44 4.84 -35.13
CA ALA A 235 38.01 4.78 -34.76
C ALA A 235 37.80 5.65 -33.52
N MET A 236 36.97 6.67 -33.62
CA MET A 236 36.71 7.56 -32.46
C MET A 236 35.54 7.02 -31.64
N VAL A 237 35.78 6.73 -30.38
CA VAL A 237 34.79 6.17 -29.45
C VAL A 237 34.54 7.13 -28.31
N TRP A 238 33.34 7.15 -27.78
CA TRP A 238 32.97 7.92 -26.61
C TRP A 238 32.58 6.99 -25.44
N THR A 239 33.00 7.35 -24.19
CA THR A 239 32.63 6.60 -23.01
C THR A 239 32.56 7.53 -21.77
N THR A 240 31.64 7.22 -20.86
CA THR A 240 31.52 7.82 -19.53
C THR A 240 32.17 6.96 -18.44
N THR A 241 32.70 5.80 -18.80
CA THR A 241 33.34 4.81 -17.91
C THR A 241 34.75 4.47 -18.36
N PRO A 242 35.75 5.40 -18.26
CA PRO A 242 37.12 5.15 -18.72
C PRO A 242 37.77 3.90 -18.10
N TRP A 243 37.37 3.55 -16.88
CA TRP A 243 37.88 2.38 -16.17
C TRP A 243 37.52 1.03 -16.84
N THR A 244 36.55 0.99 -17.78
CA THR A 244 36.24 -0.26 -18.52
C THR A 244 37.14 -0.47 -19.74
N LEU A 245 37.91 0.55 -20.17
CA LEU A 245 38.80 0.44 -21.31
C LEU A 245 39.81 -0.72 -21.20
N PRO A 246 40.40 -1.04 -20.04
CA PRO A 246 41.30 -2.21 -19.97
C PRO A 246 40.66 -3.54 -20.39
N ALA A 247 39.34 -3.65 -20.28
CA ALA A 247 38.55 -4.83 -20.71
C ALA A 247 38.01 -4.74 -22.14
N ASN A 248 38.33 -3.68 -22.89
CA ASN A 248 37.87 -3.51 -24.27
C ASN A 248 38.37 -4.66 -25.17
N VAL A 249 37.46 -5.27 -25.92
CA VAL A 249 37.77 -6.39 -26.87
C VAL A 249 37.12 -6.21 -28.24
N ALA A 250 36.28 -5.16 -28.42
CA ALA A 250 35.70 -4.78 -29.71
C ALA A 250 35.27 -3.32 -29.71
N ILE A 251 34.98 -2.79 -30.89
CA ILE A 251 34.22 -1.56 -31.10
C ILE A 251 32.94 -1.94 -31.86
N ALA A 252 31.79 -1.57 -31.35
CA ALA A 252 30.50 -1.83 -31.99
C ALA A 252 30.11 -0.67 -32.93
N ALA A 253 29.65 -1.00 -34.14
CA ALA A 253 29.06 -0.09 -35.12
C ALA A 253 27.63 -0.54 -35.45
N HIS A 254 26.74 0.39 -35.74
CA HIS A 254 25.41 0.02 -36.24
C HIS A 254 25.44 -0.33 -37.73
N PRO A 255 24.90 -1.46 -38.18
CA PRO A 255 25.05 -1.95 -39.57
C PRO A 255 24.54 -0.94 -40.60
N ASP A 256 23.48 -0.24 -40.33
CA ASP A 256 22.73 0.63 -41.24
C ASP A 256 23.03 2.13 -41.13
N LEU A 257 23.78 2.57 -40.13
CA LEU A 257 24.21 3.97 -40.02
C LEU A 257 25.28 4.32 -41.05
N ASN A 258 25.34 5.59 -41.45
CA ASN A 258 26.38 6.15 -42.27
C ASN A 258 27.58 6.55 -41.43
N TYR A 259 28.74 6.06 -41.76
CA TYR A 259 30.01 6.45 -41.18
C TYR A 259 30.83 7.24 -42.19
N VAL A 260 31.57 8.21 -41.70
CA VAL A 260 32.41 9.10 -42.49
C VAL A 260 33.85 9.00 -42.04
N GLY A 261 34.76 8.85 -42.98
CA GLY A 261 36.18 8.99 -42.75
C GLY A 261 36.61 10.42 -43.08
N VAL A 262 37.20 11.07 -42.10
CA VAL A 262 37.60 12.48 -42.22
C VAL A 262 39.06 12.71 -41.89
N ARG A 263 39.68 13.72 -42.51
CA ARG A 263 40.99 14.25 -42.13
C ARG A 263 40.80 15.66 -41.62
N TYR A 264 41.49 15.96 -40.52
CA TYR A 264 41.49 17.28 -39.90
C TYR A 264 42.83 17.52 -39.23
N VAL A 265 43.15 18.79 -38.96
CA VAL A 265 44.31 19.15 -38.13
C VAL A 265 43.81 19.35 -36.70
N ASP A 266 44.37 18.61 -35.76
CA ASP A 266 44.06 18.75 -34.35
C ASP A 266 44.58 20.13 -33.86
N PRO A 267 43.70 21.00 -33.33
CA PRO A 267 44.09 22.36 -32.95
C PRO A 267 45.09 22.41 -31.79
N GLU A 268 45.19 21.40 -30.98
CA GLU A 268 46.07 21.37 -29.81
C GLU A 268 47.44 20.84 -30.14
N SER A 269 47.55 19.74 -30.92
CA SER A 269 48.82 19.10 -31.28
C SER A 269 49.38 19.60 -32.62
N GLY A 270 48.58 20.23 -33.46
CA GLY A 270 48.95 20.61 -34.83
C GLY A 270 49.10 19.43 -35.81
N GLN A 271 48.77 18.23 -35.39
CA GLN A 271 48.94 17.02 -36.22
C GLN A 271 47.72 16.77 -37.10
N ALA A 272 48.00 16.31 -38.31
CA ALA A 272 46.91 15.85 -39.20
C ALA A 272 46.46 14.45 -38.77
N LEU A 273 45.18 14.29 -38.39
CA LEU A 273 44.59 13.05 -37.94
C LEU A 273 43.54 12.57 -38.95
N GLN A 274 43.37 11.25 -39.03
CA GLN A 274 42.28 10.62 -39.78
C GLN A 274 41.41 9.81 -38.84
N THR A 275 40.09 10.08 -38.84
CA THR A 275 39.19 9.38 -37.93
C THR A 275 37.90 8.94 -38.63
N ILE A 276 37.30 7.88 -38.10
CA ILE A 276 35.99 7.34 -38.50
C ILE A 276 35.00 7.59 -37.36
N LEU A 277 33.83 8.11 -37.68
CA LEU A 277 32.71 8.28 -36.79
C LEU A 277 31.38 8.34 -37.58
N ALA A 278 30.24 8.29 -36.91
CA ALA A 278 28.95 8.45 -37.57
C ALA A 278 28.84 9.85 -38.23
N ALA A 279 28.36 9.88 -39.47
CA ALA A 279 28.28 11.11 -40.25
C ALA A 279 27.39 12.19 -39.60
N ASP A 280 26.30 11.77 -38.94
CA ASP A 280 25.34 12.65 -38.27
C ASP A 280 25.95 13.35 -37.05
N LEU A 281 26.96 12.74 -36.43
CA LEU A 281 27.62 13.27 -35.22
C LEU A 281 28.88 14.07 -35.53
N LEU A 282 29.36 14.04 -36.77
CA LEU A 282 30.57 14.73 -37.18
C LEU A 282 30.62 16.22 -36.78
N PRO A 283 29.59 17.06 -37.08
CA PRO A 283 29.65 18.47 -36.71
C PRO A 283 29.73 18.67 -35.19
N LYS A 284 28.95 17.91 -34.41
CA LYS A 284 28.90 17.98 -32.95
C LYS A 284 30.25 17.60 -32.34
N VAL A 285 30.86 16.53 -32.81
CA VAL A 285 32.13 16.03 -32.26
C VAL A 285 33.29 16.93 -32.62
N MET A 286 33.38 17.41 -33.85
CA MET A 286 34.47 18.28 -34.28
C MET A 286 34.40 19.65 -33.59
N ALA A 287 33.20 20.17 -33.32
CA ALA A 287 33.02 21.43 -32.59
C ALA A 287 33.54 21.37 -31.14
N LEU A 288 33.65 20.16 -30.51
CA LEU A 288 34.17 20.02 -29.13
C LEU A 288 35.60 20.54 -29.00
N ARG A 289 36.40 20.55 -30.08
CA ARG A 289 37.77 21.08 -30.12
C ARG A 289 37.91 22.27 -31.07
N GLY A 290 36.81 22.83 -31.57
CA GLY A 290 36.83 23.97 -32.49
C GLY A 290 37.43 23.65 -33.86
N VAL A 291 37.39 22.39 -34.30
CA VAL A 291 37.85 21.97 -35.63
C VAL A 291 36.87 22.49 -36.66
N THR A 292 37.34 23.37 -37.54
CA THR A 292 36.52 24.00 -38.59
C THR A 292 36.89 23.53 -40.00
N GLU A 293 38.12 23.09 -40.20
CA GLU A 293 38.58 22.57 -41.49
C GLU A 293 38.62 21.06 -41.48
N ILE A 294 37.67 20.46 -42.17
CA ILE A 294 37.47 19.02 -42.24
C ILE A 294 37.45 18.56 -43.70
N GLN A 295 38.34 17.67 -44.05
CA GLN A 295 38.33 17.02 -45.35
C GLN A 295 37.64 15.65 -45.24
N GLU A 296 36.47 15.50 -45.83
CA GLU A 296 35.82 14.23 -45.98
C GLU A 296 36.59 13.36 -46.98
N LEU A 297 36.98 12.14 -46.60
CA LEU A 297 37.71 11.19 -47.44
C LEU A 297 36.81 10.15 -48.04
N GLY A 298 35.63 9.87 -47.42
CA GLY A 298 34.65 8.96 -47.92
C GLY A 298 33.60 8.58 -46.92
N ARG A 299 32.55 7.87 -47.35
CA ARG A 299 31.45 7.36 -46.54
C ARG A 299 31.25 5.87 -46.79
N CYS A 300 30.80 5.18 -45.73
CA CYS A 300 30.40 3.77 -45.84
C CYS A 300 29.22 3.49 -44.90
N ARG A 301 28.63 2.34 -45.02
CA ARG A 301 27.72 1.80 -44.01
C ARG A 301 28.50 1.11 -42.90
N GLY A 302 27.94 1.02 -41.70
CA GLY A 302 28.58 0.34 -40.57
C GLY A 302 28.92 -1.12 -40.88
N LYS A 303 28.10 -1.83 -41.66
CA LYS A 303 28.39 -3.18 -42.16
C LYS A 303 29.69 -3.29 -42.96
N ASP A 304 30.11 -2.22 -43.59
CA ASP A 304 31.35 -2.19 -44.40
C ASP A 304 32.60 -2.04 -43.50
N LEU A 305 32.43 -1.72 -42.21
CA LEU A 305 33.50 -1.68 -41.20
C LEU A 305 33.61 -2.98 -40.41
N GLU A 306 32.70 -3.94 -40.64
CA GLU A 306 32.73 -5.22 -39.91
C GLU A 306 34.03 -5.97 -40.14
N HIS A 307 34.60 -6.48 -39.06
CA HIS A 307 35.89 -7.16 -38.99
C HIS A 307 37.12 -6.29 -39.25
N ALA A 308 36.99 -4.97 -39.47
CA ALA A 308 38.14 -4.08 -39.42
C ALA A 308 38.87 -4.21 -38.09
N GLN A 309 40.18 -4.20 -38.11
CA GLN A 309 40.99 -4.44 -36.94
C GLN A 309 41.59 -3.13 -36.42
N TYR A 310 41.50 -2.93 -35.09
CA TYR A 310 42.13 -1.80 -34.41
C TYR A 310 43.07 -2.30 -33.30
N ARG A 311 44.07 -1.51 -32.96
CA ARG A 311 44.95 -1.73 -31.82
C ARG A 311 44.40 -0.93 -30.62
N HIS A 312 44.44 -1.58 -29.45
CA HIS A 312 44.06 -0.92 -28.20
C HIS A 312 45.02 0.26 -27.88
N PRO A 313 44.53 1.43 -27.39
CA PRO A 313 45.35 2.63 -27.23
C PRO A 313 46.51 2.48 -26.26
N PHE A 314 46.44 1.60 -25.28
CA PHE A 314 47.49 1.43 -24.25
C PHE A 314 47.76 -0.03 -23.82
N ILE A 315 47.12 -1.01 -24.47
CA ILE A 315 47.35 -2.44 -24.24
C ILE A 315 47.82 -3.07 -25.56
N GLU A 316 48.72 -4.06 -25.52
CA GLU A 316 49.07 -4.84 -26.71
C GLU A 316 47.97 -5.85 -27.04
N ARG A 317 46.91 -5.34 -27.66
CA ARG A 317 45.74 -6.11 -28.11
C ARG A 317 45.26 -5.56 -29.40
N THR A 318 45.02 -6.45 -30.38
CA THR A 318 44.30 -6.15 -31.63
C THR A 318 42.91 -6.75 -31.50
N SER A 319 41.86 -5.96 -31.86
CA SER A 319 40.48 -6.32 -31.68
C SER A 319 39.64 -5.89 -32.88
N PRO A 320 38.52 -6.58 -33.17
CA PRO A 320 37.67 -6.28 -34.32
C PRO A 320 36.69 -5.15 -34.07
N ILE A 321 36.25 -4.50 -35.17
CA ILE A 321 34.99 -3.80 -35.22
C ILE A 321 33.89 -4.82 -35.47
N VAL A 322 32.80 -4.77 -34.71
CA VAL A 322 31.64 -5.69 -34.75
C VAL A 322 30.36 -4.91 -34.96
N LEU A 323 29.29 -5.59 -35.33
CA LEU A 323 27.99 -4.93 -35.56
C LEU A 323 27.06 -5.11 -34.36
N ALA A 324 26.35 -4.03 -33.98
CA ALA A 324 25.34 -4.06 -32.95
C ALA A 324 24.21 -3.07 -33.22
N GLN A 325 22.96 -3.52 -33.04
CA GLN A 325 21.76 -2.72 -33.29
C GLN A 325 21.52 -1.64 -32.23
N TYR A 326 22.11 -1.76 -31.02
CA TYR A 326 21.92 -0.79 -29.93
C TYR A 326 22.73 0.51 -30.10
N VAL A 327 23.64 0.58 -31.06
CA VAL A 327 24.40 1.79 -31.31
C VAL A 327 23.52 2.88 -31.92
N THR A 328 23.53 4.06 -31.35
CA THR A 328 22.70 5.20 -31.74
C THR A 328 23.53 6.41 -32.19
N VAL A 329 22.88 7.43 -32.73
CA VAL A 329 23.47 8.74 -33.07
C VAL A 329 22.93 9.89 -32.22
N GLU A 330 22.31 9.59 -31.08
CA GLU A 330 21.82 10.61 -30.16
C GLU A 330 22.98 11.34 -29.48
N ASP A 331 23.95 10.56 -29.00
CA ASP A 331 25.15 11.06 -28.33
C ASP A 331 26.40 10.26 -28.76
N GLY A 332 27.59 10.78 -28.39
CA GLY A 332 28.88 10.12 -28.61
C GLY A 332 29.40 10.27 -30.04
N THR A 333 29.79 9.16 -30.65
CA THR A 333 30.45 9.11 -31.95
C THR A 333 29.80 8.15 -32.95
N GLY A 334 28.78 7.40 -32.54
CA GLY A 334 28.18 6.29 -33.30
C GLY A 334 29.08 5.04 -33.35
N LEU A 335 30.16 5.03 -32.59
CA LEU A 335 31.00 3.88 -32.35
C LEU A 335 31.11 3.67 -30.84
N VAL A 336 30.81 2.46 -30.37
CA VAL A 336 30.77 2.13 -28.95
C VAL A 336 31.87 1.14 -28.59
N HIS A 337 32.68 1.48 -27.58
CA HIS A 337 33.64 0.52 -27.06
C HIS A 337 32.93 -0.64 -26.37
N THR A 338 33.36 -1.88 -26.68
CA THR A 338 32.70 -3.08 -26.19
C THR A 338 33.58 -3.82 -25.20
N ALA A 339 33.08 -3.96 -23.95
CA ALA A 339 33.70 -4.71 -22.86
C ALA A 339 32.69 -5.72 -22.27
N PRO A 340 32.61 -6.95 -22.79
CA PRO A 340 31.59 -7.95 -22.42
C PRO A 340 31.53 -8.26 -20.92
N GLY A 341 32.60 -8.01 -20.17
CA GLY A 341 32.64 -8.18 -18.72
C GLY A 341 31.99 -7.04 -17.92
N HIS A 342 31.64 -5.92 -18.58
CA HIS A 342 31.20 -4.67 -17.90
C HIS A 342 29.95 -4.02 -18.50
N GLY A 343 29.23 -4.71 -19.39
CA GLY A 343 27.96 -4.24 -19.96
C GLY A 343 27.11 -5.40 -20.46
N THR A 344 25.78 -5.25 -20.34
CA THR A 344 24.82 -6.30 -20.74
C THR A 344 24.75 -6.43 -22.26
N GLU A 345 24.64 -5.30 -22.97
CA GLU A 345 24.61 -5.24 -24.42
C GLU A 345 25.94 -5.71 -25.00
N ASP A 346 27.06 -5.29 -24.39
CA ASP A 346 28.41 -5.70 -24.75
C ASP A 346 28.58 -7.22 -24.61
N TYR A 347 28.02 -7.80 -23.56
CA TYR A 347 28.04 -9.24 -23.30
C TYR A 347 27.24 -10.01 -24.37
N GLN A 348 26.06 -9.51 -24.75
CA GLN A 348 25.27 -10.13 -25.83
C GLN A 348 26.02 -10.10 -27.18
N THR A 349 26.57 -8.93 -27.52
CA THR A 349 27.42 -8.77 -28.69
C THR A 349 28.65 -9.69 -28.63
N GLY A 350 29.30 -9.75 -27.47
CA GLY A 350 30.41 -10.63 -27.20
C GLY A 350 30.10 -12.11 -27.44
N ARG A 351 28.90 -12.56 -27.03
CA ARG A 351 28.43 -13.92 -27.31
C ARG A 351 28.23 -14.18 -28.81
N THR A 352 27.65 -13.22 -29.52
CA THR A 352 27.41 -13.34 -30.96
C THR A 352 28.70 -13.49 -31.75
N TYR A 353 29.72 -12.70 -31.38
CA TYR A 353 31.03 -12.70 -32.04
C TYR A 353 32.10 -13.57 -31.36
N GLN A 354 31.70 -14.35 -30.33
CA GLN A 354 32.59 -15.21 -29.52
C GLN A 354 33.80 -14.46 -28.92
N LEU A 355 33.58 -13.22 -28.49
CA LEU A 355 34.59 -12.39 -27.85
C LEU A 355 34.86 -12.86 -26.40
N PRO A 356 36.07 -12.68 -25.88
CA PRO A 356 36.40 -13.01 -24.51
C PRO A 356 35.65 -12.09 -23.53
N THR A 357 35.15 -12.66 -22.45
CA THR A 357 34.53 -11.90 -21.36
C THR A 357 35.57 -11.52 -20.31
N LEU A 358 36.31 -10.45 -20.54
CA LEU A 358 37.34 -9.97 -19.63
C LEU A 358 36.71 -9.10 -18.53
N SER A 359 37.12 -9.37 -17.28
CA SER A 359 36.69 -8.56 -16.12
C SER A 359 37.90 -8.42 -15.15
N PRO A 360 38.90 -7.60 -15.49
CA PRO A 360 40.14 -7.45 -14.70
C PRO A 360 39.90 -6.63 -13.41
N VAL A 361 38.82 -6.92 -12.68
CA VAL A 361 38.40 -6.21 -11.46
C VAL A 361 37.94 -7.23 -10.42
N ASP A 362 38.47 -7.12 -9.21
CA ASP A 362 38.14 -7.98 -8.09
C ASP A 362 36.78 -7.60 -7.44
N GLY A 363 36.32 -8.37 -6.45
CA GLY A 363 35.07 -8.12 -5.73
C GLY A 363 35.01 -6.79 -4.96
N SER A 364 36.15 -6.17 -4.66
CA SER A 364 36.23 -4.86 -4.00
C SER A 364 36.34 -3.69 -4.98
N GLY A 365 36.22 -3.97 -6.29
CA GLY A 365 36.28 -2.96 -7.35
C GLY A 365 37.71 -2.48 -7.60
N ARG A 366 38.72 -3.33 -7.36
CA ARG A 366 40.12 -3.01 -7.65
C ARG A 366 40.61 -3.81 -8.86
N PHE A 367 41.46 -3.20 -9.66
CA PHE A 367 42.09 -3.87 -10.79
C PHE A 367 42.96 -5.05 -10.32
N THR A 368 42.81 -6.19 -11.00
CA THR A 368 43.61 -7.40 -10.83
C THR A 368 44.91 -7.35 -11.65
N ASP A 369 45.77 -8.37 -11.57
CA ASP A 369 46.98 -8.53 -12.35
C ASP A 369 46.73 -8.75 -13.87
N GLU A 370 45.46 -9.03 -14.26
CA GLU A 370 45.02 -9.03 -15.66
C GLU A 370 44.99 -7.61 -16.28
N ALA A 371 44.96 -6.57 -15.45
CA ALA A 371 45.00 -5.18 -15.91
C ALA A 371 46.46 -4.72 -16.14
N PRO A 372 46.69 -3.60 -16.88
CA PRO A 372 47.99 -2.98 -16.96
C PRO A 372 48.62 -2.73 -15.58
N ALA A 373 49.91 -3.01 -15.44
CA ALA A 373 50.65 -2.95 -14.17
C ALA A 373 50.47 -1.61 -13.42
N ALA A 374 50.36 -0.51 -14.14
CA ALA A 374 50.09 0.82 -13.55
C ALA A 374 48.74 0.93 -12.82
N LEU A 375 47.78 0.07 -13.12
CA LEU A 375 46.41 0.11 -12.58
C LEU A 375 46.18 -0.92 -11.48
N VAL A 376 47.00 -1.96 -11.38
CA VAL A 376 46.84 -3.09 -10.44
C VAL A 376 46.66 -2.60 -9.00
N GLY A 377 45.61 -3.12 -8.31
CA GLY A 377 45.28 -2.78 -6.92
C GLY A 377 44.57 -1.44 -6.74
N LYS A 378 44.42 -0.62 -7.77
CA LYS A 378 43.69 0.67 -7.71
C LYS A 378 42.19 0.44 -7.87
N GLY A 379 41.40 1.21 -7.13
CA GLY A 379 39.93 1.19 -7.27
C GLY A 379 39.51 1.81 -8.62
N VAL A 380 38.55 1.20 -9.30
CA VAL A 380 38.13 1.55 -10.67
C VAL A 380 37.85 3.02 -10.87
N PHE A 381 37.07 3.67 -9.99
CA PHE A 381 36.76 5.09 -10.12
C PHE A 381 37.97 6.00 -9.83
N LYS A 382 38.89 5.54 -8.96
CA LYS A 382 40.13 6.26 -8.65
C LYS A 382 41.15 6.17 -9.78
N ALA A 383 41.06 5.15 -10.63
CA ALA A 383 41.92 4.96 -11.76
C ALA A 383 41.54 5.80 -13.00
N ASN A 384 40.32 6.37 -13.07
CA ASN A 384 39.87 7.16 -14.21
C ASN A 384 40.88 8.28 -14.58
N PRO A 385 41.37 9.13 -13.65
CA PRO A 385 42.31 10.19 -14.00
C PRO A 385 43.60 9.66 -14.58
N GLU A 386 44.12 8.50 -14.13
CA GLU A 386 45.34 7.90 -14.63
C GLU A 386 45.15 7.30 -16.03
N ILE A 387 43.98 6.67 -16.28
CA ILE A 387 43.67 6.15 -17.62
C ILE A 387 43.55 7.33 -18.60
N ILE A 388 42.91 8.43 -18.21
CA ILE A 388 42.82 9.64 -19.02
C ILE A 388 44.23 10.25 -19.29
N ALA A 389 45.07 10.32 -18.25
CA ALA A 389 46.42 10.80 -18.41
C ALA A 389 47.26 9.92 -19.36
N LEU A 390 47.13 8.59 -19.25
CA LEU A 390 47.77 7.63 -20.14
C LEU A 390 47.34 7.78 -21.61
N LEU A 391 46.04 8.00 -21.83
CA LEU A 391 45.49 8.26 -23.17
C LEU A 391 46.02 9.58 -23.74
N ARG A 392 46.09 10.63 -22.91
CA ARG A 392 46.64 11.94 -23.29
C ARG A 392 48.13 11.85 -23.64
N GLU A 393 48.95 11.19 -22.80
CA GLU A 393 50.37 10.99 -23.01
C GLU A 393 50.65 10.28 -24.34
N ARG A 394 49.83 9.29 -24.68
CA ARG A 394 49.96 8.50 -25.91
C ARG A 394 49.34 9.17 -27.16
N GLY A 395 48.70 10.30 -27.00
CA GLY A 395 48.06 11.06 -28.09
C GLY A 395 46.74 10.48 -28.60
N TYR A 396 46.06 9.62 -27.79
CA TYR A 396 44.77 9.02 -28.17
C TYR A 396 43.56 9.68 -27.53
N LEU A 397 43.72 10.58 -26.56
CA LEU A 397 42.62 11.35 -25.98
C LEU A 397 42.25 12.49 -26.96
N TYR A 398 40.98 12.46 -27.43
CA TYR A 398 40.51 13.58 -28.27
C TYR A 398 39.91 14.69 -27.42
N HIS A 399 39.00 14.37 -26.49
CA HIS A 399 38.37 15.38 -25.65
C HIS A 399 37.92 14.77 -24.32
N GLU A 400 37.85 15.59 -23.28
CA GLU A 400 37.32 15.20 -21.96
C GLU A 400 36.45 16.30 -21.36
N PHE A 401 35.38 15.92 -20.66
CA PHE A 401 34.54 16.82 -19.89
C PHE A 401 33.82 16.04 -18.77
N SER A 402 33.17 16.76 -17.87
CA SER A 402 32.35 16.13 -16.81
C SER A 402 30.92 16.01 -17.30
N PHE A 403 30.32 14.82 -17.13
CA PHE A 403 28.98 14.50 -17.58
C PHE A 403 28.12 14.07 -16.39
N VAL A 404 27.00 14.76 -16.19
CA VAL A 404 26.04 14.41 -15.15
C VAL A 404 24.97 13.50 -15.74
N HIS A 405 24.80 12.34 -15.17
CA HIS A 405 23.82 11.36 -15.62
C HIS A 405 23.28 10.54 -14.46
N SER A 406 22.15 9.89 -14.68
CA SER A 406 21.55 8.95 -13.73
C SER A 406 22.42 7.70 -13.61
N TYR A 407 22.92 7.39 -12.41
CA TYR A 407 23.83 6.28 -12.15
C TYR A 407 23.30 5.32 -11.09
N PRO A 408 23.42 3.99 -11.27
CA PRO A 408 22.91 3.01 -10.30
C PRO A 408 23.75 2.98 -9.03
N HIS A 409 23.06 2.97 -7.88
CA HIS A 409 23.63 2.88 -6.54
C HIS A 409 23.05 1.68 -5.79
N CYS A 410 23.83 1.11 -4.90
CA CYS A 410 23.35 0.09 -3.99
C CYS A 410 22.27 0.67 -3.05
N TRP A 411 21.12 0.05 -2.99
CA TRP A 411 19.99 0.47 -2.15
C TRP A 411 20.35 0.53 -0.65
N ARG A 412 21.37 -0.24 -0.22
CA ARG A 412 21.77 -0.35 1.19
C ARG A 412 22.88 0.62 1.57
N CYS A 413 24.05 0.48 0.96
CA CYS A 413 25.20 1.33 1.30
C CYS A 413 25.19 2.68 0.61
N LYS A 414 24.28 2.91 -0.35
CA LYS A 414 24.11 4.16 -1.12
C LYS A 414 25.36 4.55 -1.94
N LYS A 415 26.22 3.59 -2.24
CA LYS A 415 27.43 3.78 -3.04
C LYS A 415 27.16 3.37 -4.49
N PRO A 416 27.84 4.00 -5.46
CA PRO A 416 27.76 3.61 -6.86
C PRO A 416 28.18 2.16 -7.06
N VAL A 417 27.47 1.46 -7.96
CA VAL A 417 27.74 0.08 -8.33
C VAL A 417 28.43 0.00 -9.68
N ILE A 418 29.00 -1.16 -10.01
CA ILE A 418 29.59 -1.44 -11.31
C ILE A 418 28.93 -2.65 -11.95
N PHE A 419 29.07 -2.81 -13.27
CA PHE A 419 28.89 -4.10 -13.92
C PHE A 419 30.20 -4.90 -13.81
N ARG A 420 30.09 -6.15 -13.35
CA ARG A 420 31.23 -7.07 -13.20
C ARG A 420 30.81 -8.47 -13.63
N ALA A 421 31.52 -9.05 -14.57
CA ALA A 421 31.31 -10.45 -14.92
C ALA A 421 31.86 -11.35 -13.80
N THR A 422 31.00 -12.23 -13.32
CA THR A 422 31.34 -13.25 -12.33
C THR A 422 30.42 -14.46 -12.54
N GLU A 423 30.90 -15.64 -12.17
CA GLU A 423 30.07 -16.83 -12.22
C GLU A 423 28.97 -16.77 -11.18
N GLN A 424 27.73 -16.85 -11.60
CA GLN A 424 26.56 -16.74 -10.74
C GLN A 424 25.50 -17.77 -11.12
N TRP A 425 24.57 -18.02 -10.19
CA TRP A 425 23.39 -18.83 -10.43
C TRP A 425 22.22 -17.94 -10.89
N PHE A 426 21.55 -18.39 -11.93
CA PHE A 426 20.44 -17.64 -12.56
C PHE A 426 19.21 -18.51 -12.72
N ILE A 427 18.03 -17.87 -12.63
CA ILE A 427 16.78 -18.38 -13.20
C ILE A 427 16.60 -17.73 -14.55
N GLY A 428 16.57 -18.55 -15.62
CA GLY A 428 16.34 -18.11 -16.99
C GLY A 428 14.87 -17.89 -17.25
N VAL A 429 14.49 -16.61 -17.36
CA VAL A 429 13.07 -16.23 -17.55
C VAL A 429 12.53 -16.61 -18.91
N ASP A 430 13.39 -16.76 -19.93
CA ASP A 430 13.01 -17.20 -21.27
C ASP A 430 13.19 -18.72 -21.47
N ARG A 431 13.73 -19.43 -20.47
CA ARG A 431 13.84 -20.89 -20.54
C ARG A 431 12.47 -21.53 -20.31
N ASN A 432 12.17 -22.54 -21.16
CA ASN A 432 10.94 -23.31 -21.07
C ASN A 432 9.68 -22.42 -20.96
N ASP A 433 9.69 -21.30 -21.69
CA ASP A 433 8.58 -20.35 -21.83
C ASP A 433 8.10 -19.73 -20.50
N LEU A 434 8.97 -19.64 -19.49
CA LEU A 434 8.58 -19.13 -18.16
C LEU A 434 7.98 -17.72 -18.24
N ARG A 435 8.59 -16.80 -19.01
CA ARG A 435 8.08 -15.44 -19.24
C ARG A 435 6.66 -15.46 -19.85
N ALA A 436 6.49 -16.18 -20.94
CA ALA A 436 5.22 -16.26 -21.65
C ALA A 436 4.11 -16.86 -20.77
N ARG A 437 4.44 -17.92 -20.01
CA ARG A 437 3.53 -18.55 -19.06
C ARG A 437 3.17 -17.60 -17.91
N THR A 438 4.14 -16.85 -17.39
CA THR A 438 3.91 -15.87 -16.34
C THR A 438 3.01 -14.73 -16.80
N LEU A 439 3.23 -14.18 -18.00
CA LEU A 439 2.36 -13.15 -18.60
C LEU A 439 0.93 -13.68 -18.78
N LYS A 440 0.75 -14.92 -19.22
CA LYS A 440 -0.56 -15.55 -19.31
C LYS A 440 -1.25 -15.68 -17.94
N GLU A 441 -0.53 -16.03 -16.89
CA GLU A 441 -1.09 -16.13 -15.54
C GLU A 441 -1.45 -14.75 -14.97
N ILE A 442 -0.71 -13.69 -15.28
CA ILE A 442 -1.04 -12.30 -14.94
C ILE A 442 -2.41 -11.89 -15.50
N ASP A 443 -2.79 -12.36 -16.69
CA ASP A 443 -4.11 -12.11 -17.30
C ASP A 443 -5.26 -12.71 -16.47
N SER A 444 -5.02 -13.78 -15.75
CA SER A 444 -6.03 -14.46 -14.94
C SER A 444 -6.27 -13.82 -13.57
N VAL A 445 -5.41 -12.90 -13.14
CA VAL A 445 -5.44 -12.26 -11.82
C VAL A 445 -6.28 -10.99 -11.85
N ARG A 446 -7.07 -10.78 -10.80
CA ARG A 446 -7.79 -9.51 -10.58
C ARG A 446 -6.85 -8.47 -9.97
N TRP A 447 -6.55 -7.41 -10.70
CA TRP A 447 -5.67 -6.32 -10.25
C TRP A 447 -6.50 -5.13 -9.76
N LEU A 448 -6.23 -4.68 -8.54
CA LEU A 448 -6.86 -3.53 -7.89
C LEU A 448 -5.78 -2.58 -7.37
N PRO A 449 -5.72 -1.34 -7.88
CA PRO A 449 -6.42 -0.81 -9.05
C PRO A 449 -5.95 -1.46 -10.36
N GLY A 450 -6.73 -1.27 -11.45
CA GLY A 450 -6.47 -1.92 -12.75
C GLY A 450 -5.13 -1.60 -13.40
N TRP A 451 -4.51 -0.43 -13.09
CA TRP A 451 -3.19 -0.07 -13.59
C TRP A 451 -2.07 -1.02 -13.13
N GLY A 452 -2.28 -1.73 -12.01
CA GLY A 452 -1.33 -2.73 -11.50
C GLY A 452 -0.99 -3.81 -12.52
N LYS A 453 -1.96 -4.21 -13.35
CA LYS A 453 -1.74 -5.18 -14.44
C LYS A 453 -0.71 -4.69 -15.45
N SER A 454 -0.93 -3.50 -16.01
CA SER A 454 0.01 -2.96 -17.02
C SER A 454 1.43 -2.80 -16.48
N ARG A 455 1.53 -2.46 -15.19
CA ARG A 455 2.82 -2.30 -14.52
C ARG A 455 3.57 -3.62 -14.36
N ILE A 456 2.91 -4.69 -13.90
CA ILE A 456 3.54 -6.00 -13.75
C ILE A 456 3.85 -6.62 -15.12
N ASP A 457 2.98 -6.46 -16.11
CA ASP A 457 3.21 -6.90 -17.49
C ASP A 457 4.51 -6.31 -18.06
N ALA A 458 4.68 -4.98 -17.95
CA ALA A 458 5.89 -4.32 -18.42
C ALA A 458 7.14 -4.83 -17.68
N MET A 459 7.05 -4.99 -16.37
CA MET A 459 8.17 -5.44 -15.54
C MET A 459 8.56 -6.89 -15.83
N VAL A 460 7.60 -7.79 -16.09
CA VAL A 460 7.91 -9.19 -16.47
C VAL A 460 8.41 -9.27 -17.92
N THR A 461 7.85 -8.48 -18.82
CA THR A 461 8.27 -8.44 -20.24
C THR A 461 9.74 -8.03 -20.38
N LEU A 462 10.17 -7.03 -19.61
CA LEU A 462 11.54 -6.48 -19.71
C LEU A 462 12.53 -7.16 -18.75
N ARG A 463 12.08 -8.08 -17.89
CA ARG A 463 12.93 -8.68 -16.87
C ARG A 463 14.07 -9.49 -17.50
N PRO A 464 15.35 -9.24 -17.15
CA PRO A 464 16.46 -10.12 -17.51
C PRO A 464 16.42 -11.42 -16.71
N ASP A 465 17.30 -12.37 -17.03
CA ASP A 465 17.53 -13.53 -16.18
C ASP A 465 17.79 -13.11 -14.75
N TRP A 466 17.19 -13.81 -13.81
CA TRP A 466 17.25 -13.46 -12.40
C TRP A 466 18.49 -14.08 -11.73
N CYS A 467 19.47 -13.26 -11.37
CA CYS A 467 20.61 -13.69 -10.57
C CYS A 467 20.16 -13.99 -9.13
N ILE A 468 20.22 -15.26 -8.73
CA ILE A 468 19.73 -15.74 -7.42
C ILE A 468 20.84 -15.96 -6.39
N SER A 469 22.11 -15.81 -6.74
CA SER A 469 23.21 -15.97 -5.82
C SER A 469 23.69 -14.65 -5.24
N ARG A 470 24.01 -14.66 -3.94
CA ARG A 470 24.54 -13.52 -3.18
C ARG A 470 25.76 -13.95 -2.39
N GLN A 471 26.83 -13.15 -2.42
CA GLN A 471 28.08 -13.39 -1.69
C GLN A 471 27.95 -12.87 -0.26
N ARG A 472 27.02 -13.46 0.50
CA ARG A 472 26.67 -13.12 1.86
C ARG A 472 26.62 -14.39 2.73
N SER A 473 26.57 -14.19 4.06
CA SER A 473 26.50 -15.30 5.00
C SER A 473 25.13 -15.46 5.66
N TRP A 474 24.32 -14.41 5.70
CA TRP A 474 23.01 -14.43 6.38
C TRP A 474 21.85 -14.61 5.39
N GLY A 475 21.44 -15.84 5.19
CA GLY A 475 20.39 -16.31 4.29
C GLY A 475 20.44 -17.82 4.11
N VAL A 476 19.59 -18.35 3.25
CA VAL A 476 19.61 -19.78 2.91
C VAL A 476 20.75 -20.06 1.92
N PRO A 477 21.72 -20.91 2.26
CA PRO A 477 22.83 -21.20 1.36
C PRO A 477 22.35 -21.92 0.10
N ILE A 478 22.99 -21.65 -1.04
CA ILE A 478 22.83 -22.45 -2.24
C ILE A 478 23.55 -23.78 -2.00
N PRO A 479 22.83 -24.92 -1.92
CA PRO A 479 23.44 -26.18 -1.52
C PRO A 479 24.16 -26.86 -2.70
N ALA A 480 25.05 -26.09 -3.35
CA ALA A 480 25.90 -26.58 -4.43
C ALA A 480 27.23 -27.09 -3.87
N LEU A 481 27.74 -28.14 -4.47
CA LEU A 481 29.01 -28.79 -4.10
C LEU A 481 30.02 -28.67 -5.25
N GLY A 482 31.15 -27.99 -5.00
CA GLY A 482 32.23 -27.89 -5.96
C GLY A 482 33.15 -29.09 -5.88
N CYS A 483 33.40 -29.79 -6.96
CA CYS A 483 34.38 -30.88 -7.03
C CYS A 483 35.81 -30.33 -6.95
N ASN A 484 36.59 -30.77 -5.95
CA ASN A 484 37.97 -30.33 -5.79
C ASN A 484 38.92 -30.83 -6.91
N GLY A 485 38.54 -31.89 -7.62
CA GLY A 485 39.36 -32.45 -8.72
C GLY A 485 39.20 -31.75 -10.04
N CYS A 486 38.05 -31.11 -10.34
CA CYS A 486 37.79 -30.52 -11.67
C CYS A 486 36.94 -29.27 -11.66
N GLU A 487 36.69 -28.64 -10.52
CA GLU A 487 35.96 -27.40 -10.32
C GLU A 487 34.46 -27.47 -10.72
N THR A 488 34.00 -28.62 -11.20
CA THR A 488 32.58 -28.77 -11.63
C THR A 488 31.67 -28.69 -10.42
N GLN A 489 30.59 -27.92 -10.54
CA GLN A 489 29.58 -27.79 -9.49
C GLN A 489 28.50 -28.87 -9.62
N ALA A 490 28.20 -29.52 -8.50
CA ALA A 490 27.08 -30.46 -8.37
C ALA A 490 25.91 -29.74 -7.70
N LEU A 491 24.92 -29.38 -8.49
CA LEU A 491 23.61 -28.85 -8.03
C LEU A 491 22.53 -29.46 -8.90
N THR A 492 21.81 -30.42 -8.36
CA THR A 492 20.70 -31.09 -9.04
C THR A 492 19.45 -31.05 -8.15
N ALA A 493 18.28 -31.26 -8.71
CA ALA A 493 17.05 -31.36 -7.93
C ALA A 493 17.14 -32.40 -6.81
N GLU A 494 17.85 -33.51 -7.06
CA GLU A 494 18.03 -34.60 -6.08
C GLU A 494 18.94 -34.16 -4.93
N THR A 495 20.11 -33.55 -5.23
CA THR A 495 21.02 -33.06 -4.18
C THR A 495 20.36 -31.98 -3.35
N VAL A 496 19.59 -31.07 -3.95
CA VAL A 496 18.87 -30.02 -3.23
C VAL A 496 17.79 -30.62 -2.32
N ARG A 497 17.05 -31.66 -2.76
CA ARG A 497 16.07 -32.33 -1.90
C ARG A 497 16.74 -33.06 -0.71
N HIS A 498 17.93 -33.60 -0.86
CA HIS A 498 18.69 -34.14 0.26
C HIS A 498 19.00 -33.05 1.30
N PHE A 499 19.48 -31.90 0.88
CA PHE A 499 19.75 -30.76 1.78
C PHE A 499 18.47 -30.14 2.33
N ARG A 500 17.37 -30.13 1.58
CA ARG A 500 16.06 -29.75 2.10
C ARG A 500 15.66 -30.55 3.33
N ASP A 501 15.87 -31.86 3.31
CA ASP A 501 15.53 -32.73 4.44
C ASP A 501 16.45 -32.48 5.63
N LEU A 502 17.71 -32.17 5.39
CA LEU A 502 18.66 -31.72 6.42
C LEU A 502 18.20 -30.39 7.04
N PHE A 503 17.88 -29.38 6.22
CA PHE A 503 17.47 -28.07 6.70
C PHE A 503 16.13 -28.13 7.43
N ARG A 504 15.18 -28.95 6.98
CA ARG A 504 13.92 -29.15 7.69
C ARG A 504 14.13 -29.67 9.12
N LYS A 505 15.16 -30.45 9.35
CA LYS A 505 15.47 -31.07 10.64
C LYS A 505 16.34 -30.19 11.52
N GLU A 506 17.34 -29.52 10.94
CA GLU A 506 18.43 -28.89 11.68
C GLU A 506 18.61 -27.39 11.35
N GLY A 507 17.82 -26.85 10.41
CA GLY A 507 18.00 -25.48 9.89
C GLY A 507 19.15 -25.34 8.90
N ALA A 508 19.17 -24.24 8.17
CA ALA A 508 20.22 -23.91 7.20
C ALA A 508 21.60 -23.75 7.83
N ASP A 509 21.68 -23.51 9.13
CA ASP A 509 22.95 -23.41 9.87
C ASP A 509 23.74 -24.71 9.84
N ALA A 510 23.11 -25.87 9.61
CA ALA A 510 23.81 -27.16 9.41
C ALA A 510 24.79 -27.10 8.24
N TRP A 511 24.55 -26.25 7.22
CA TRP A 511 25.49 -26.04 6.13
C TRP A 511 26.84 -25.46 6.57
N TYR A 512 26.83 -24.59 7.59
CA TYR A 512 28.00 -23.88 8.07
C TYR A 512 28.67 -24.59 9.25
N THR A 513 27.94 -25.34 10.06
CA THR A 513 28.44 -25.95 11.30
C THR A 513 28.95 -27.36 11.12
N LYS A 514 28.46 -28.12 10.13
CA LYS A 514 28.88 -29.50 9.88
C LYS A 514 29.98 -29.59 8.85
N PRO A 515 30.96 -30.54 8.95
CA PRO A 515 31.87 -30.85 7.87
C PRO A 515 31.16 -31.29 6.59
N VAL A 516 31.74 -31.08 5.42
CA VAL A 516 31.11 -31.46 4.15
C VAL A 516 30.85 -32.96 4.06
N GLU A 517 31.78 -33.76 4.58
CA GLU A 517 31.75 -35.25 4.57
C GLU A 517 30.53 -35.83 5.32
N GLU A 518 30.04 -35.10 6.34
CA GLU A 518 28.88 -35.53 7.15
C GLU A 518 27.55 -35.23 6.48
N ILE A 519 27.53 -34.33 5.52
CA ILE A 519 26.29 -33.84 4.89
C ILE A 519 26.16 -34.20 3.43
N LEU A 520 27.16 -34.86 2.83
CA LEU A 520 27.10 -35.31 1.43
C LEU A 520 25.93 -36.29 1.19
N PRO A 521 25.21 -36.16 0.06
CA PRO A 521 24.30 -37.22 -0.38
C PRO A 521 25.03 -38.56 -0.50
N PRO A 522 24.45 -39.68 -0.02
CA PRO A 522 25.08 -41.01 -0.12
C PRO A 522 25.45 -41.35 -1.58
N GLY A 523 26.69 -41.75 -1.83
CA GLY A 523 27.16 -42.18 -3.16
C GLY A 523 27.35 -41.06 -4.18
N LEU A 524 27.34 -39.80 -3.78
CA LEU A 524 27.59 -38.69 -4.70
C LEU A 524 28.99 -38.77 -5.34
N THR A 525 29.03 -38.70 -6.65
CA THR A 525 30.25 -38.64 -7.45
C THR A 525 30.19 -37.49 -8.45
N CYS A 526 31.30 -36.89 -8.77
CA CYS A 526 31.34 -35.82 -9.76
C CYS A 526 31.00 -36.36 -11.15
N SER A 527 30.03 -35.72 -11.81
CA SER A 527 29.57 -36.11 -13.14
C SER A 527 30.61 -35.96 -14.23
N LYS A 528 31.68 -35.16 -14.00
CA LYS A 528 32.74 -34.90 -14.99
C LYS A 528 33.99 -35.80 -14.78
N CYS A 529 34.45 -35.97 -13.54
CA CYS A 529 35.70 -36.70 -13.27
C CYS A 529 35.54 -37.94 -12.41
N GLY A 530 34.33 -38.22 -11.88
CA GLY A 530 34.07 -39.36 -10.98
C GLY A 530 34.58 -39.17 -9.56
N GLY A 531 35.22 -38.06 -9.22
CA GLY A 531 35.76 -37.80 -7.89
C GLY A 531 34.68 -37.67 -6.82
N THR A 532 35.06 -37.97 -5.55
CA THR A 532 34.17 -37.92 -4.38
C THR A 532 34.52 -36.81 -3.39
N ASP A 533 35.55 -36.05 -3.69
CA ASP A 533 36.05 -34.93 -2.85
C ASP A 533 35.36 -33.64 -3.27
N PHE A 534 34.55 -33.06 -2.37
CA PHE A 534 33.76 -31.88 -2.63
C PHE A 534 33.97 -30.78 -1.60
N ARG A 535 33.78 -29.54 -2.01
CA ARG A 535 33.66 -28.38 -1.12
C ARG A 535 32.30 -27.75 -1.23
N LYS A 536 31.84 -27.07 -0.18
CA LYS A 536 30.58 -26.34 -0.15
C LYS A 536 30.68 -25.02 -0.91
N GLU A 537 29.61 -24.65 -1.62
CA GLU A 537 29.48 -23.30 -2.17
C GLU A 537 29.31 -22.29 -1.04
N GLY A 538 29.83 -21.07 -1.23
CA GLY A 538 29.80 -20.01 -0.22
C GLY A 538 28.63 -19.04 -0.37
N ASP A 539 27.96 -19.07 -1.50
CA ASP A 539 26.85 -18.11 -1.78
C ASP A 539 25.53 -18.52 -1.12
N ILE A 540 24.72 -17.52 -0.80
CA ILE A 540 23.32 -17.70 -0.35
C ILE A 540 22.35 -17.35 -1.46
N LEU A 541 21.10 -17.78 -1.33
CA LEU A 541 20.01 -17.37 -2.19
C LEU A 541 19.67 -15.88 -2.01
N ASP A 542 19.16 -15.28 -3.07
CA ASP A 542 18.54 -13.96 -3.04
C ASP A 542 17.37 -13.93 -2.06
N VAL A 543 17.31 -12.96 -1.18
CA VAL A 543 16.21 -12.74 -0.24
C VAL A 543 14.84 -12.62 -0.95
N TRP A 544 14.81 -12.06 -2.17
CA TRP A 544 13.60 -12.04 -2.98
C TRP A 544 13.16 -13.42 -3.48
N PHE A 545 14.11 -14.36 -3.61
CA PHE A 545 13.79 -15.75 -3.87
C PHE A 545 13.17 -16.41 -2.63
N GLU A 546 13.74 -16.13 -1.46
CA GLU A 546 13.25 -16.67 -0.20
C GLU A 546 11.81 -16.21 0.09
N SER A 547 11.54 -14.90 0.03
CA SER A 547 10.19 -14.36 0.19
C SER A 547 9.25 -14.78 -0.95
N GLY A 548 9.75 -14.86 -2.18
CA GLY A 548 9.02 -15.36 -3.34
C GLY A 548 8.56 -16.82 -3.21
N ALA A 549 9.26 -17.63 -2.41
CA ALA A 549 8.90 -19.01 -2.12
C ALA A 549 7.80 -19.18 -1.07
N SER A 550 7.23 -18.09 -0.54
CA SER A 550 6.22 -18.12 0.52
C SER A 550 4.96 -18.89 0.15
N HIS A 551 4.62 -18.97 -1.13
CA HIS A 551 3.53 -19.82 -1.61
C HIS A 551 3.77 -21.31 -1.29
N ARG A 552 5.01 -21.78 -1.28
CA ARG A 552 5.39 -23.15 -0.91
C ARG A 552 5.59 -23.27 0.60
N GLY A 553 6.31 -22.35 1.23
CA GLY A 553 6.60 -22.39 2.65
C GLY A 553 5.37 -22.17 3.55
N VAL A 554 4.36 -21.43 3.07
CA VAL A 554 3.19 -21.02 3.86
C VAL A 554 1.90 -21.59 3.30
N LEU A 555 1.51 -21.27 2.05
CA LEU A 555 0.19 -21.63 1.53
C LEU A 555 -0.01 -23.13 1.40
N THR A 556 0.99 -23.87 0.93
CA THR A 556 0.96 -25.33 0.76
C THR A 556 1.86 -26.08 1.76
N GLY A 557 2.61 -25.35 2.58
CA GLY A 557 3.51 -25.88 3.60
C GLY A 557 2.83 -26.09 4.94
N GLY A 558 3.55 -25.81 6.02
CA GLY A 558 3.13 -26.15 7.39
C GLY A 558 1.88 -25.47 7.94
N PHE A 559 1.28 -24.49 7.22
CA PHE A 559 0.07 -23.78 7.65
C PHE A 559 -1.20 -24.23 6.93
N GLU A 560 -1.10 -25.00 5.85
CA GLU A 560 -2.22 -25.58 5.09
C GLU A 560 -3.32 -24.55 4.73
N LEU A 561 -2.93 -23.33 4.35
CA LEU A 561 -3.87 -22.24 4.08
C LEU A 561 -4.63 -22.42 2.77
N GLY A 562 -4.09 -23.22 1.84
CA GLY A 562 -4.65 -23.42 0.50
C GLY A 562 -3.98 -22.56 -0.58
N TYR A 563 -4.06 -23.03 -1.83
CA TYR A 563 -3.39 -22.46 -2.98
C TYR A 563 -4.32 -22.38 -4.20
N PRO A 564 -4.36 -21.28 -4.94
CA PRO A 564 -3.70 -20.00 -4.66
C PRO A 564 -4.36 -19.21 -3.51
N ALA A 565 -3.67 -18.22 -2.96
CA ALA A 565 -4.26 -17.27 -2.01
C ALA A 565 -5.39 -16.47 -2.69
N PHE A 566 -6.42 -16.11 -1.93
CA PHE A 566 -7.46 -15.20 -2.41
C PHE A 566 -6.90 -13.81 -2.74
N MET A 567 -6.01 -13.30 -1.88
CA MET A 567 -5.47 -11.94 -2.05
C MET A 567 -4.01 -11.80 -1.59
N TYR A 568 -3.22 -11.06 -2.38
CA TYR A 568 -2.00 -10.39 -1.96
C TYR A 568 -2.29 -8.88 -1.86
N LEU A 569 -1.84 -8.24 -0.78
CA LEU A 569 -2.05 -6.80 -0.57
C LEU A 569 -0.73 -6.15 -0.13
N GLU A 570 -0.14 -5.30 -0.98
CA GLU A 570 1.11 -4.59 -0.68
C GLU A 570 1.21 -3.23 -1.38
N GLY A 571 2.29 -2.51 -1.10
CA GLY A 571 2.63 -1.26 -1.77
C GLY A 571 2.99 -1.42 -3.25
N SER A 572 2.93 -0.33 -3.98
CA SER A 572 3.17 -0.28 -5.43
C SER A 572 4.61 -0.65 -5.83
N ASP A 573 5.59 -0.59 -4.91
CA ASP A 573 6.96 -1.05 -5.10
C ASP A 573 7.06 -2.57 -5.26
N GLN A 574 6.10 -3.33 -4.73
CA GLN A 574 6.13 -4.79 -4.75
C GLN A 574 5.85 -5.39 -6.14
N HIS A 575 5.45 -4.59 -7.13
CA HIS A 575 5.42 -5.04 -8.53
C HIS A 575 6.83 -5.40 -9.05
N ARG A 576 7.87 -4.76 -8.55
CA ARG A 576 9.28 -5.10 -8.82
C ARG A 576 9.91 -5.98 -7.74
N GLY A 577 9.20 -6.24 -6.65
CA GLY A 577 9.64 -7.04 -5.52
C GLY A 577 8.85 -8.34 -5.39
N TRP A 578 8.10 -8.47 -4.29
CA TRP A 578 7.46 -9.72 -3.87
C TRP A 578 6.40 -10.24 -4.83
N PHE A 579 5.58 -9.38 -5.47
CA PHE A 579 4.61 -9.84 -6.46
C PHE A 579 5.30 -10.54 -7.62
N GLN A 580 6.39 -9.95 -8.12
CA GLN A 580 7.13 -10.48 -9.26
C GLN A 580 7.91 -11.75 -8.91
N SER A 581 8.59 -11.78 -7.75
CA SER A 581 9.32 -12.98 -7.32
C SER A 581 8.37 -14.14 -7.02
N SER A 582 7.24 -13.87 -6.35
CA SER A 582 6.22 -14.88 -6.06
C SER A 582 5.60 -15.48 -7.30
N ILE A 583 5.21 -14.67 -8.30
CA ILE A 583 4.56 -15.22 -9.48
C ILE A 583 5.54 -16.01 -10.36
N LEU A 584 6.81 -15.57 -10.48
CA LEU A 584 7.82 -16.29 -11.25
C LEU A 584 8.14 -17.65 -10.64
N THR A 585 8.37 -17.72 -9.32
CA THR A 585 8.65 -18.98 -8.63
C THR A 585 7.43 -19.90 -8.65
N ALA A 586 6.23 -19.37 -8.45
CA ALA A 586 5.00 -20.14 -8.46
C ALA A 586 4.67 -20.71 -9.85
N VAL A 587 4.75 -19.89 -10.91
CA VAL A 587 4.51 -20.37 -12.30
C VAL A 587 5.57 -21.38 -12.72
N GLY A 588 6.84 -21.15 -12.33
CA GLY A 588 7.93 -22.08 -12.62
C GLY A 588 7.75 -23.47 -11.98
N THR A 589 7.13 -23.54 -10.79
CA THR A 589 6.99 -24.77 -10.00
C THR A 589 5.59 -25.41 -10.12
N THR A 590 4.52 -24.60 -10.14
CA THR A 590 3.14 -25.11 -10.11
C THR A 590 2.37 -24.88 -11.41
N GLY A 591 2.86 -23.99 -12.27
CA GLY A 591 2.19 -23.58 -13.49
C GLY A 591 1.09 -22.54 -13.31
N ARG A 592 0.85 -22.04 -12.08
CA ARG A 592 -0.24 -21.09 -11.77
C ARG A 592 0.25 -19.93 -10.90
N ALA A 593 -0.42 -18.78 -11.04
CA ALA A 593 -0.21 -17.64 -10.14
C ALA A 593 -0.49 -18.02 -8.67
N PRO A 594 0.26 -17.47 -7.70
CA PRO A 594 0.08 -17.79 -6.28
C PRO A 594 -1.10 -17.02 -5.63
N PHE A 595 -1.74 -16.14 -6.36
CA PHE A 595 -2.82 -15.27 -5.91
C PHE A 595 -3.91 -15.12 -6.98
N GLN A 596 -5.15 -14.91 -6.52
CA GLN A 596 -6.31 -14.64 -7.38
C GLN A 596 -6.53 -13.13 -7.56
N THR A 597 -6.24 -12.34 -6.52
CA THR A 597 -6.39 -10.89 -6.52
C THR A 597 -5.12 -10.24 -5.99
N VAL A 598 -4.70 -9.17 -6.62
CA VAL A 598 -3.65 -8.28 -6.08
C VAL A 598 -4.25 -6.92 -5.82
N LEU A 599 -4.20 -6.49 -4.56
CA LEU A 599 -4.58 -5.14 -4.15
C LEU A 599 -3.32 -4.35 -3.87
N THR A 600 -3.19 -3.21 -4.54
CA THR A 600 -2.00 -2.36 -4.45
C THR A 600 -2.34 -1.02 -3.82
N HIS A 601 -1.58 -0.60 -2.82
CA HIS A 601 -1.67 0.75 -2.27
C HIS A 601 -0.47 1.61 -2.66
N GLY A 602 -0.67 2.94 -2.66
CA GLY A 602 0.38 3.93 -2.86
C GLY A 602 1.33 4.05 -1.66
N PHE A 603 2.27 4.98 -1.76
CA PHE A 603 3.19 5.30 -0.67
C PHE A 603 2.56 6.28 0.34
N VAL A 604 3.09 6.26 1.56
CA VAL A 604 2.82 7.33 2.51
C VAL A 604 3.78 8.47 2.25
N VAL A 605 3.23 9.63 1.98
CA VAL A 605 3.96 10.87 1.65
C VAL A 605 3.61 11.98 2.65
N ASP A 606 4.47 12.98 2.77
CA ASP A 606 4.22 14.17 3.57
C ASP A 606 3.25 15.16 2.88
N ASP A 607 2.95 16.28 3.53
CA ASP A 607 2.06 17.32 2.97
C ASP A 607 2.55 17.91 1.63
N LYS A 608 3.85 17.77 1.32
CA LYS A 608 4.48 18.22 0.07
C LYS A 608 4.49 17.13 -1.01
N GLY A 609 3.97 15.94 -0.72
CA GLY A 609 4.01 14.79 -1.64
C GLY A 609 5.37 14.10 -1.69
N GLN A 610 6.26 14.34 -0.72
CA GLN A 610 7.56 13.67 -0.65
C GLN A 610 7.46 12.40 0.20
N LYS A 611 8.12 11.32 -0.25
CA LYS A 611 8.16 10.06 0.50
C LYS A 611 8.73 10.31 1.91
N MET A 612 8.02 9.85 2.92
CA MET A 612 8.47 9.97 4.31
C MET A 612 9.72 9.13 4.53
N ALA A 613 10.78 9.76 5.06
CA ALA A 613 12.02 9.09 5.41
C ALA A 613 12.54 9.60 6.77
N LYS A 614 13.00 8.66 7.62
CA LYS A 614 13.59 9.02 8.93
C LYS A 614 14.79 9.98 8.77
N SER A 615 15.57 9.80 7.70
CA SER A 615 16.72 10.66 7.37
C SER A 615 16.34 12.06 6.88
N GLY A 616 15.11 12.25 6.39
CA GLY A 616 14.60 13.53 5.89
C GLY A 616 13.94 14.39 6.97
N GLY A 617 13.73 13.87 8.18
CA GLY A 617 13.09 14.60 9.29
C GLY A 617 11.61 14.91 9.08
N ASN A 618 10.98 14.37 8.02
CA ASN A 618 9.57 14.57 7.65
C ASN A 618 8.68 13.39 8.05
N ALA A 619 9.21 12.37 8.74
CA ALA A 619 8.47 11.17 9.06
C ALA A 619 7.67 11.33 10.36
N VAL A 620 6.34 11.11 10.29
CA VAL A 620 5.49 10.91 11.46
C VAL A 620 5.78 9.50 12.00
N SER A 621 6.07 9.38 13.29
CA SER A 621 6.27 8.07 13.92
C SER A 621 4.92 7.38 14.14
N ALA A 622 4.74 6.19 13.57
CA ALA A 622 3.54 5.39 13.76
C ALA A 622 3.31 5.03 15.23
N VAL A 623 4.37 4.70 15.95
CA VAL A 623 4.33 4.36 17.38
C VAL A 623 3.84 5.55 18.20
N LYS A 624 4.49 6.72 18.06
CA LYS A 624 4.09 7.94 18.79
C LYS A 624 2.67 8.40 18.44
N ALA A 625 2.29 8.31 17.17
CA ALA A 625 0.94 8.65 16.75
C ALA A 625 -0.10 7.73 17.41
N THR A 626 0.18 6.42 17.52
CA THR A 626 -0.68 5.46 18.19
C THR A 626 -0.78 5.75 19.71
N GLU A 627 0.32 6.11 20.33
CA GLU A 627 0.37 6.49 21.75
C GLU A 627 -0.38 7.79 22.04
N GLN A 628 -0.44 8.71 21.08
CA GLN A 628 -1.08 10.02 21.25
C GLN A 628 -2.57 10.02 20.92
N TYR A 629 -2.96 9.39 19.80
CA TYR A 629 -4.31 9.48 19.25
C TYR A 629 -5.12 8.19 19.38
N GLY A 630 -4.47 7.06 19.66
CA GLY A 630 -5.07 5.74 19.65
C GLY A 630 -5.06 5.09 18.26
N ALA A 631 -5.21 3.76 18.27
CA ALA A 631 -5.20 2.96 17.03
C ALA A 631 -6.44 3.22 16.18
N ASP A 632 -7.65 3.28 16.77
CA ASP A 632 -8.90 3.45 16.02
C ASP A 632 -8.95 4.76 15.22
N VAL A 633 -8.38 5.87 15.74
CA VAL A 633 -8.28 7.12 14.99
C VAL A 633 -7.36 6.98 13.78
N LEU A 634 -6.22 6.30 13.93
CA LEU A 634 -5.29 6.07 12.83
C LEU A 634 -5.86 5.11 11.78
N ARG A 635 -6.56 4.08 12.23
CA ARG A 635 -7.29 3.13 11.36
C ARG A 635 -8.38 3.84 10.55
N LEU A 636 -9.15 4.71 11.21
CA LEU A 636 -10.16 5.51 10.56
C LEU A 636 -9.55 6.47 9.53
N TYR A 637 -8.37 7.04 9.84
CA TYR A 637 -7.63 7.89 8.93
C TYR A 637 -7.19 7.12 7.67
N VAL A 638 -6.62 5.93 7.85
CA VAL A 638 -6.30 5.03 6.72
C VAL A 638 -7.54 4.72 5.89
N ALA A 639 -8.64 4.33 6.55
CA ALA A 639 -9.88 3.98 5.87
C ALA A 639 -10.55 5.18 5.16
N SER A 640 -10.27 6.41 5.56
CA SER A 640 -10.88 7.60 4.95
C SER A 640 -10.27 8.03 3.62
N MET A 641 -9.12 7.45 3.25
CA MET A 641 -8.37 7.83 2.07
C MET A 641 -8.52 6.81 0.95
N ASP A 642 -8.43 7.27 -0.30
CA ASP A 642 -8.28 6.39 -1.44
C ASP A 642 -6.82 5.89 -1.47
N TYR A 643 -6.61 4.65 -1.06
CA TYR A 643 -5.29 4.04 -0.99
C TYR A 643 -4.70 3.67 -2.35
N ALA A 644 -5.48 3.76 -3.44
CA ALA A 644 -4.99 3.48 -4.79
C ALA A 644 -3.89 4.44 -5.25
N ASP A 645 -3.87 5.63 -4.68
CA ASP A 645 -2.87 6.67 -4.89
C ASP A 645 -1.97 6.86 -3.67
N ASP A 646 -0.96 7.72 -3.79
CA ASP A 646 -0.08 8.08 -2.67
C ASP A 646 -0.85 8.81 -1.57
N ILE A 647 -0.71 8.34 -0.35
CA ILE A 647 -1.46 8.83 0.81
C ILE A 647 -0.67 9.91 1.55
N ARG A 648 -1.24 11.10 1.63
CA ARG A 648 -0.69 12.18 2.46
C ARG A 648 -1.07 11.97 3.91
N MET A 649 -0.10 11.72 4.78
CA MET A 649 -0.30 11.60 6.21
C MET A 649 0.41 12.72 6.96
N SER A 650 -0.36 13.48 7.77
CA SER A 650 0.17 14.56 8.59
C SER A 650 -0.50 14.61 9.96
N GLU A 651 0.14 15.25 10.94
CA GLU A 651 -0.47 15.47 12.24
C GLU A 651 -1.78 16.27 12.16
N LYS A 652 -1.88 17.21 11.21
CA LYS A 652 -3.10 17.98 10.98
C LYS A 652 -4.24 17.06 10.54
N GLY A 653 -3.99 16.17 9.58
CA GLY A 653 -4.98 15.20 9.11
C GLY A 653 -5.44 14.24 10.20
N ILE A 654 -4.53 13.79 11.08
CA ILE A 654 -4.87 12.95 12.24
C ILE A 654 -5.79 13.71 13.20
N LYS A 655 -5.54 15.00 13.46
CA LYS A 655 -6.41 15.85 14.32
C LYS A 655 -7.79 16.03 13.72
N GLU A 656 -7.89 16.29 12.43
CA GLU A 656 -9.18 16.40 11.70
C GLU A 656 -9.94 15.07 11.78
N MET A 657 -9.26 13.94 11.65
CA MET A 657 -9.87 12.62 11.79
C MET A 657 -10.34 12.35 13.23
N SER A 658 -9.61 12.82 14.25
CA SER A 658 -10.05 12.75 15.65
C SER A 658 -11.38 13.47 15.87
N GLU A 659 -11.63 14.58 15.18
CA GLU A 659 -12.91 15.29 15.23
C GLU A 659 -14.02 14.51 14.51
N ALA A 660 -13.74 13.89 13.37
CA ALA A 660 -14.69 13.03 12.69
C ALA A 660 -15.06 11.81 13.57
N TYR A 661 -14.07 11.16 14.15
CA TYR A 661 -14.24 10.07 15.11
C TYR A 661 -15.14 10.51 16.30
N ARG A 662 -14.89 11.70 16.87
CA ARG A 662 -15.67 12.25 17.97
C ARG A 662 -17.15 12.45 17.58
N LYS A 663 -17.43 12.90 16.36
CA LYS A 663 -18.82 13.05 15.88
C LYS A 663 -19.53 11.70 15.79
N ILE A 664 -18.90 10.69 15.20
CA ILE A 664 -19.43 9.32 15.17
C ILE A 664 -19.72 8.84 16.61
N ARG A 665 -18.74 8.96 17.51
CA ARG A 665 -18.87 8.53 18.91
C ARG A 665 -20.02 9.24 19.62
N ASN A 666 -20.23 10.54 19.37
CA ASN A 666 -21.32 11.30 19.97
C ASN A 666 -22.70 10.80 19.52
N THR A 667 -22.84 10.37 18.27
CA THR A 667 -24.08 9.75 17.77
C THR A 667 -24.41 8.50 18.57
N PHE A 668 -23.44 7.61 18.76
CA PHE A 668 -23.61 6.40 19.58
C PHE A 668 -23.89 6.73 21.05
N ARG A 669 -23.20 7.73 21.60
CA ARG A 669 -23.44 8.15 22.99
C ARG A 669 -24.87 8.64 23.19
N TYR A 670 -25.43 9.35 22.22
CA TYR A 670 -26.83 9.77 22.29
C TYR A 670 -27.77 8.55 22.28
N MET A 671 -27.55 7.59 21.34
CA MET A 671 -28.35 6.37 21.27
C MET A 671 -28.29 5.57 22.59
N LEU A 672 -27.09 5.27 23.07
CA LEU A 672 -26.88 4.52 24.32
C LEU A 672 -27.48 5.27 25.54
N GLY A 673 -27.43 6.60 25.55
CA GLY A 673 -28.02 7.40 26.61
C GLY A 673 -29.54 7.25 26.73
N ASN A 674 -30.19 6.92 25.65
CA ASN A 674 -31.63 6.70 25.59
C ASN A 674 -32.04 5.22 25.59
N LEU A 675 -31.09 4.30 25.70
CA LEU A 675 -31.31 2.85 25.74
C LEU A 675 -31.03 2.22 27.10
N GLU A 676 -30.56 2.98 28.12
CA GLU A 676 -30.18 2.43 29.43
C GLU A 676 -31.33 1.68 30.15
N ASP A 677 -32.56 2.15 29.97
CA ASP A 677 -33.77 1.53 30.52
C ASP A 677 -34.46 0.55 29.53
N TYR A 678 -33.79 0.23 28.41
CA TYR A 678 -34.25 -0.72 27.39
C TYR A 678 -33.47 -2.04 27.52
N ALA A 679 -33.64 -2.69 28.69
CA ALA A 679 -32.75 -3.75 29.14
C ALA A 679 -32.90 -5.09 28.39
N SER A 680 -34.03 -5.35 27.76
CA SER A 680 -34.23 -6.53 26.91
C SER A 680 -34.91 -6.11 25.63
N PHE A 681 -34.17 -6.22 24.52
CA PHE A 681 -34.70 -5.91 23.23
C PHE A 681 -35.25 -7.18 22.58
N ASP A 682 -36.56 -7.26 22.46
CA ASP A 682 -37.22 -8.22 21.59
C ASP A 682 -37.74 -7.48 20.36
N PRO A 683 -37.16 -7.69 19.14
CA PRO A 683 -37.64 -7.06 17.93
C PRO A 683 -39.09 -7.30 17.64
N ALA A 684 -39.65 -8.44 18.11
CA ALA A 684 -41.06 -8.77 17.93
C ALA A 684 -42.01 -8.05 18.89
N SER A 685 -41.42 -7.37 19.93
CA SER A 685 -42.25 -6.71 20.97
C SER A 685 -42.82 -5.35 20.56
N VAL A 686 -42.34 -4.76 19.47
CA VAL A 686 -42.83 -3.47 18.94
C VAL A 686 -43.60 -3.71 17.63
N PRO A 687 -44.92 -3.57 17.62
CA PRO A 687 -45.69 -3.72 16.41
C PRO A 687 -45.30 -2.67 15.36
N SER A 688 -45.22 -3.06 14.12
CA SER A 688 -44.84 -2.17 13.02
C SER A 688 -45.72 -0.95 12.87
N GLU A 689 -46.99 -1.06 13.24
CA GLU A 689 -47.97 0.03 13.27
C GLU A 689 -47.66 1.07 14.35
N SER A 690 -46.87 0.73 15.37
CA SER A 690 -46.45 1.68 16.42
C SER A 690 -45.34 2.62 15.96
N LEU A 691 -44.68 2.32 14.83
CA LEU A 691 -43.64 3.16 14.30
C LEU A 691 -44.19 4.40 13.63
N HIS A 692 -43.64 5.55 13.97
CA HIS A 692 -43.96 6.81 13.27
C HIS A 692 -43.29 6.83 11.88
N GLU A 693 -43.77 7.68 10.99
CA GLU A 693 -43.23 7.76 9.61
C GLU A 693 -41.76 8.13 9.58
N ILE A 694 -41.31 8.94 10.52
CA ILE A 694 -39.89 9.30 10.64
C ILE A 694 -39.03 8.09 11.12
N ASP A 695 -39.57 7.17 11.89
CA ASP A 695 -38.92 5.93 12.30
C ASP A 695 -38.76 4.99 11.11
N ARG A 696 -39.80 4.85 10.30
CA ARG A 696 -39.74 4.07 9.06
C ARG A 696 -38.73 4.67 8.07
N TRP A 697 -38.68 6.01 8.01
CA TRP A 697 -37.66 6.70 7.22
C TRP A 697 -36.23 6.34 7.70
N ALA A 698 -35.99 6.41 8.99
CA ALA A 698 -34.68 6.13 9.57
C ALA A 698 -34.21 4.67 9.33
N LEU A 699 -35.13 3.71 9.43
CA LEU A 699 -34.88 2.31 9.15
C LEU A 699 -34.56 2.08 7.66
N ARG A 700 -35.32 2.71 6.74
CA ARG A 700 -34.99 2.63 5.29
C ARG A 700 -33.62 3.21 4.99
N GLN A 701 -33.29 4.37 5.58
CA GLN A 701 -31.96 4.97 5.42
C GLN A 701 -30.85 4.05 5.96
N LEU A 702 -31.11 3.34 7.05
CA LEU A 702 -30.20 2.35 7.62
C LEU A 702 -29.96 1.18 6.65
N ASP A 703 -31.03 0.67 6.01
CA ASP A 703 -30.94 -0.43 5.02
C ASP A 703 -30.15 0.02 3.78
N GLU A 704 -30.38 1.24 3.30
CA GLU A 704 -29.60 1.83 2.21
C GLU A 704 -28.11 1.95 2.60
N VAL A 705 -27.81 2.45 3.81
CA VAL A 705 -26.44 2.54 4.32
C VAL A 705 -25.80 1.16 4.43
N ALA A 706 -26.52 0.18 4.95
CA ALA A 706 -25.99 -1.19 5.09
C ALA A 706 -25.66 -1.82 3.73
N SER A 707 -26.50 -1.59 2.73
CA SER A 707 -26.30 -2.04 1.35
C SER A 707 -25.10 -1.33 0.69
N ASP A 708 -25.04 0.00 0.77
CA ASP A 708 -23.93 0.80 0.20
C ASP A 708 -22.59 0.41 0.79
N VAL A 709 -22.56 0.27 2.12
CA VAL A 709 -21.36 -0.09 2.88
C VAL A 709 -20.91 -1.51 2.56
N LYS A 710 -21.84 -2.46 2.45
CA LYS A 710 -21.53 -3.84 2.03
C LYS A 710 -20.87 -3.85 0.66
N GLY A 711 -21.50 -3.19 -0.32
CA GLY A 711 -20.94 -3.09 -1.67
C GLY A 711 -19.56 -2.41 -1.71
N ALA A 712 -19.32 -1.40 -0.87
CA ALA A 712 -18.03 -0.74 -0.78
C ALA A 712 -16.95 -1.68 -0.17
N TYR A 713 -17.27 -2.48 0.85
CA TYR A 713 -16.35 -3.50 1.38
C TYR A 713 -16.05 -4.60 0.36
N GLU A 714 -17.02 -5.07 -0.40
CA GLU A 714 -16.84 -6.08 -1.46
C GLU A 714 -15.93 -5.60 -2.60
N ARG A 715 -15.95 -4.28 -2.85
CA ARG A 715 -15.06 -3.64 -3.83
C ARG A 715 -13.74 -3.16 -3.22
N PHE A 716 -13.57 -3.30 -1.89
CA PHE A 716 -12.42 -2.79 -1.13
C PHE A 716 -12.28 -1.27 -1.16
N GLU A 717 -13.36 -0.52 -1.32
CA GLU A 717 -13.41 0.95 -1.36
C GLU A 717 -13.67 1.53 0.05
N PHE A 718 -12.72 1.38 0.98
CA PHE A 718 -12.92 1.70 2.40
C PHE A 718 -13.19 3.17 2.66
N TYR A 719 -12.71 4.08 1.81
CA TYR A 719 -13.01 5.50 1.93
C TYR A 719 -14.51 5.79 1.72
N ARG A 720 -15.19 5.02 0.86
CA ARG A 720 -16.66 5.12 0.68
C ARG A 720 -17.40 4.61 1.91
N VAL A 721 -16.89 3.54 2.54
CA VAL A 721 -17.45 3.05 3.82
C VAL A 721 -17.41 4.14 4.86
N PHE A 722 -16.23 4.74 5.08
CA PHE A 722 -16.08 5.84 6.03
C PHE A 722 -16.99 7.02 5.70
N GLN A 723 -17.00 7.50 4.46
CA GLN A 723 -17.79 8.66 4.03
C GLN A 723 -19.28 8.41 4.26
N ARG A 724 -19.80 7.24 3.87
CA ARG A 724 -21.23 6.92 4.00
C ARG A 724 -21.67 6.85 5.46
N ILE A 725 -20.89 6.17 6.30
CA ILE A 725 -21.21 6.07 7.74
C ILE A 725 -21.07 7.44 8.43
N TYR A 726 -20.01 8.18 8.12
CA TYR A 726 -19.81 9.51 8.71
C TYR A 726 -20.94 10.48 8.33
N GLN A 727 -21.33 10.51 7.08
CA GLN A 727 -22.48 11.32 6.60
C GLN A 727 -23.75 10.91 7.32
N PHE A 728 -24.05 9.61 7.40
CA PHE A 728 -25.24 9.11 8.07
C PHE A 728 -25.26 9.52 9.55
N CYS A 729 -24.18 9.30 10.28
CA CYS A 729 -24.08 9.67 11.69
C CYS A 729 -24.21 11.18 11.93
N SER A 730 -23.55 12.01 11.08
CA SER A 730 -23.46 13.45 11.33
C SER A 730 -24.64 14.25 10.79
N VAL A 731 -25.16 13.89 9.63
CA VAL A 731 -26.20 14.64 8.92
C VAL A 731 -27.57 14.00 9.15
N GLU A 732 -27.74 12.76 8.75
CA GLU A 732 -29.05 12.09 8.73
C GLU A 732 -29.51 11.75 10.15
N LEU A 733 -28.60 11.26 11.00
CA LEU A 733 -28.94 10.98 12.40
C LEU A 733 -28.81 12.22 13.29
N SER A 734 -27.60 12.71 13.54
CA SER A 734 -27.39 13.74 14.59
C SER A 734 -28.07 15.06 14.29
N SER A 735 -28.05 15.54 13.04
CA SER A 735 -28.64 16.82 12.66
C SER A 735 -30.13 16.73 12.32
N PHE A 736 -30.69 15.54 12.25
CA PHE A 736 -32.08 15.37 11.88
C PHE A 736 -32.82 14.38 12.81
N TYR A 737 -32.70 13.07 12.55
CA TYR A 737 -33.52 12.07 13.21
C TYR A 737 -33.46 12.14 14.77
N LEU A 738 -32.25 12.14 15.28
CA LEU A 738 -32.03 12.16 16.75
C LEU A 738 -32.48 13.48 17.39
N ASP A 739 -32.45 14.58 16.63
CA ASP A 739 -32.93 15.88 17.13
C ASP A 739 -34.46 15.89 17.24
N VAL A 740 -35.14 15.36 16.24
CA VAL A 740 -36.61 15.23 16.24
C VAL A 740 -37.08 14.31 17.36
N LEU A 741 -36.33 13.24 17.68
CA LEU A 741 -36.73 12.28 18.72
C LEU A 741 -36.70 12.82 20.15
N LYS A 742 -35.99 13.92 20.43
CA LYS A 742 -35.74 14.40 21.79
C LYS A 742 -37.01 14.57 22.60
N ASP A 743 -38.03 15.19 22.01
CA ASP A 743 -39.31 15.42 22.66
C ASP A 743 -39.99 14.11 23.04
N ARG A 744 -40.05 13.16 22.12
CA ARG A 744 -40.68 11.84 22.32
C ARG A 744 -39.90 11.00 23.35
N LEU A 745 -38.57 10.96 23.26
CA LEU A 745 -37.74 10.19 24.17
C LEU A 745 -37.76 10.73 25.61
N TYR A 746 -37.80 12.07 25.76
CA TYR A 746 -37.66 12.69 27.08
C TYR A 746 -38.96 12.94 27.76
N ALA A 747 -40.03 13.30 27.00
CA ALA A 747 -41.27 13.78 27.58
C ALA A 747 -42.39 12.73 27.63
N GLU A 748 -42.30 11.61 26.94
CA GLU A 748 -43.27 10.52 27.01
C GLU A 748 -43.15 9.68 28.29
N LEU A 749 -44.15 8.82 28.53
CA LEU A 749 -44.07 7.83 29.62
C LEU A 749 -42.85 6.91 29.44
N PRO A 750 -42.14 6.55 30.51
CA PRO A 750 -40.95 5.66 30.42
C PRO A 750 -41.25 4.38 29.67
N GLN A 751 -42.40 3.75 29.88
CA GLN A 751 -42.82 2.52 29.24
C GLN A 751 -43.86 2.75 28.15
N GLY A 752 -44.05 4.01 27.74
CA GLY A 752 -45.06 4.37 26.72
C GLY A 752 -44.71 3.80 25.33
N PRO A 753 -45.74 3.43 24.53
CA PRO A 753 -45.51 2.80 23.23
C PRO A 753 -44.69 3.68 22.29
N ASP A 754 -44.94 4.98 22.25
CA ASP A 754 -44.22 5.93 21.40
C ASP A 754 -42.76 6.03 21.76
N ARG A 755 -42.40 6.02 23.03
CA ARG A 755 -41.01 6.02 23.48
C ARG A 755 -40.33 4.68 23.16
N ARG A 756 -41.02 3.56 23.40
CA ARG A 756 -40.52 2.22 23.11
C ARG A 756 -40.29 2.01 21.61
N ALA A 757 -41.16 2.51 20.76
CA ALA A 757 -40.98 2.50 19.31
C ALA A 757 -39.69 3.26 18.90
N ALA A 758 -39.46 4.44 19.48
CA ALA A 758 -38.24 5.20 19.24
C ALA A 758 -36.98 4.44 19.70
N GLN A 759 -37.04 3.84 20.92
CA GLN A 759 -35.90 3.04 21.44
C GLN A 759 -35.62 1.80 20.61
N PHE A 760 -36.64 1.14 20.06
CA PHE A 760 -36.47 0.05 19.10
C PHE A 760 -35.62 0.46 17.91
N VAL A 761 -35.96 1.61 17.28
CA VAL A 761 -35.17 2.12 16.15
C VAL A 761 -33.75 2.48 16.54
N LEU A 762 -33.56 3.12 17.69
CA LEU A 762 -32.22 3.42 18.19
C LEU A 762 -31.39 2.16 18.45
N ALA A 763 -31.99 1.09 18.94
CA ALA A 763 -31.30 -0.19 19.14
C ALA A 763 -30.90 -0.85 17.81
N LYS A 764 -31.79 -0.82 16.80
CA LYS A 764 -31.47 -1.29 15.44
C LYS A 764 -30.36 -0.45 14.79
N LEU A 765 -30.42 0.86 14.86
CA LEU A 765 -29.37 1.77 14.38
C LEU A 765 -28.03 1.46 15.05
N HIS A 766 -28.05 1.30 16.39
CA HIS A 766 -26.84 0.99 17.15
C HIS A 766 -26.24 -0.34 16.73
N ASP A 767 -27.02 -1.42 16.68
CA ASP A 767 -26.58 -2.76 16.31
C ASP A 767 -25.93 -2.78 14.92
N VAL A 768 -26.68 -2.32 13.91
CA VAL A 768 -26.20 -2.37 12.51
C VAL A 768 -24.95 -1.52 12.32
N LEU A 769 -24.96 -0.27 12.78
CA LEU A 769 -23.81 0.63 12.62
C LEU A 769 -22.58 0.12 13.37
N THR A 770 -22.73 -0.48 14.56
CA THR A 770 -21.59 -1.08 15.31
C THR A 770 -20.94 -2.18 14.50
N ARG A 771 -21.71 -3.07 13.88
CA ARG A 771 -21.19 -4.15 13.05
C ARG A 771 -20.54 -3.64 11.75
N LEU A 772 -21.11 -2.61 11.11
CA LEU A 772 -20.53 -1.98 9.93
C LEU A 772 -19.20 -1.28 10.22
N LEU A 773 -19.04 -0.71 11.43
CA LEU A 773 -17.82 -0.02 11.86
C LEU A 773 -16.73 -0.97 12.38
N ALA A 774 -17.07 -2.20 12.75
CA ALA A 774 -16.15 -3.13 13.41
C ALA A 774 -14.84 -3.40 12.63
N PRO A 775 -14.81 -3.50 11.29
CA PRO A 775 -13.56 -3.63 10.56
C PRO A 775 -12.69 -2.37 10.60
N LEU A 776 -13.28 -1.18 10.68
CA LEU A 776 -12.57 0.09 10.67
C LEU A 776 -12.00 0.47 12.04
N VAL A 777 -12.85 0.43 13.06
CA VAL A 777 -12.55 0.86 14.45
C VAL A 777 -12.89 -0.26 15.45
N PRO A 778 -12.10 -1.36 15.43
CA PRO A 778 -12.45 -2.60 16.12
C PRO A 778 -12.58 -2.45 17.63
N HIS A 779 -11.77 -1.60 18.27
CA HIS A 779 -11.84 -1.41 19.72
C HIS A 779 -13.09 -0.62 20.12
N THR A 780 -13.41 0.43 19.39
CA THR A 780 -14.62 1.23 19.62
C THR A 780 -15.88 0.40 19.36
N ALA A 781 -15.87 -0.41 18.29
CA ALA A 781 -16.99 -1.29 18.00
C ALA A 781 -17.19 -2.35 19.09
N GLU A 782 -16.12 -2.89 19.67
CA GLU A 782 -16.22 -3.79 20.82
C GLU A 782 -16.78 -3.09 22.05
N GLU A 783 -16.32 -1.87 22.38
CA GLU A 783 -16.87 -1.07 23.48
C GLU A 783 -18.38 -0.81 23.30
N LEU A 784 -18.79 -0.50 22.06
CA LEU A 784 -20.21 -0.28 21.72
C LEU A 784 -21.01 -1.57 21.83
N TRP A 785 -20.47 -2.69 21.38
CA TRP A 785 -21.12 -3.99 21.42
C TRP A 785 -21.39 -4.47 22.85
N GLU A 786 -20.48 -4.23 23.78
CA GLU A 786 -20.66 -4.55 25.19
C GLU A 786 -21.85 -3.82 25.81
N LEU A 787 -22.13 -2.61 25.32
CA LEU A 787 -23.18 -1.72 25.86
C LEU A 787 -24.54 -1.83 25.15
N ILE A 788 -24.62 -2.61 24.06
CA ILE A 788 -25.90 -2.84 23.39
C ILE A 788 -26.84 -3.65 24.33
N PRO A 789 -28.14 -3.39 24.32
CA PRO A 789 -29.11 -4.20 25.07
C PRO A 789 -28.94 -5.69 24.80
N ASP A 790 -29.06 -6.52 25.82
CA ASP A 790 -28.93 -7.97 25.68
C ASP A 790 -30.05 -8.51 24.82
N SER A 791 -29.70 -9.41 23.89
CA SER A 791 -30.62 -10.16 23.05
C SER A 791 -30.19 -11.62 22.98
N PRO A 792 -31.12 -12.56 22.71
CA PRO A 792 -30.77 -13.99 22.56
C PRO A 792 -29.75 -14.26 21.44
N ALA A 793 -29.63 -13.34 20.46
CA ALA A 793 -28.70 -13.46 19.34
C ALA A 793 -27.36 -12.76 19.59
N LYS A 794 -27.18 -12.09 20.72
CA LYS A 794 -25.93 -11.37 21.05
C LYS A 794 -24.81 -12.35 21.31
N VAL A 795 -23.78 -12.30 20.47
CA VAL A 795 -22.53 -13.06 20.66
C VAL A 795 -21.55 -12.31 21.56
N PRO A 796 -20.56 -13.00 22.17
CA PRO A 796 -19.64 -12.37 23.14
C PRO A 796 -18.81 -11.21 22.62
N SER A 797 -18.55 -11.13 21.32
CA SER A 797 -17.77 -10.05 20.69
C SER A 797 -18.42 -9.65 19.37
N VAL A 798 -18.34 -8.38 19.00
CA VAL A 798 -18.77 -7.88 17.70
C VAL A 798 -18.05 -8.59 16.55
N HIS A 799 -16.83 -9.04 16.76
CA HIS A 799 -16.00 -9.75 15.75
C HIS A 799 -16.45 -11.19 15.49
N LEU A 800 -17.31 -11.75 16.34
CA LEU A 800 -17.99 -13.03 16.14
C LEU A 800 -19.36 -12.84 15.47
N ALA A 801 -19.90 -11.62 15.49
CA ALA A 801 -21.19 -11.31 14.90
C ALA A 801 -21.16 -11.47 13.38
N ALA A 802 -22.27 -11.91 12.82
CA ALA A 802 -22.45 -11.94 11.37
C ALA A 802 -22.61 -10.52 10.80
N TRP A 803 -22.33 -10.40 9.51
CA TRP A 803 -22.60 -9.17 8.77
C TRP A 803 -24.09 -8.81 8.93
N PRO A 804 -24.43 -7.52 9.16
CA PRO A 804 -25.83 -7.13 9.25
C PRO A 804 -26.46 -7.27 7.87
N GLU A 805 -27.44 -8.16 7.76
CA GLU A 805 -28.25 -8.25 6.57
C GLU A 805 -29.23 -7.09 6.55
N ALA A 806 -29.39 -6.44 5.40
CA ALA A 806 -30.55 -5.59 5.15
C ALA A 806 -31.75 -6.52 5.23
N GLU A 807 -32.53 -6.46 6.31
CA GLU A 807 -33.79 -7.18 6.33
C GLU A 807 -34.62 -6.57 5.18
N PRO A 808 -35.15 -7.38 4.26
CA PRO A 808 -36.19 -6.89 3.40
C PRO A 808 -37.30 -6.48 4.38
N SER A 809 -37.28 -5.21 4.78
CA SER A 809 -38.33 -4.70 5.63
C SER A 809 -39.65 -5.01 4.90
N GLY A 810 -40.46 -5.93 5.45
CA GLY A 810 -41.87 -6.05 4.99
C GLY A 810 -42.60 -4.73 5.13
N THR A 811 -41.94 -3.70 5.67
CA THR A 811 -42.27 -2.28 5.71
C THR A 811 -41.67 -1.48 4.52
N ALA A 812 -40.92 -2.10 3.60
CA ALA A 812 -40.46 -1.52 2.33
C ALA A 812 -41.55 -1.57 1.22
N ALA A 813 -42.84 -1.65 1.57
CA ALA A 813 -43.85 -1.06 0.72
C ALA A 813 -43.37 0.38 0.48
N GLU A 814 -43.22 0.78 -0.80
CA GLU A 814 -42.93 2.17 -1.18
C GLU A 814 -43.67 3.10 -0.24
N SER A 815 -42.90 3.84 0.58
CA SER A 815 -43.54 4.81 1.48
C SER A 815 -44.32 5.73 0.59
N ALA A 816 -45.63 5.76 0.81
CA ALA A 816 -46.53 6.70 0.10
C ALA A 816 -46.13 8.17 0.42
N ILE A 817 -45.11 8.36 1.30
CA ILE A 817 -44.64 9.66 1.72
C ILE A 817 -43.45 10.09 0.87
N PRO A 818 -43.54 11.22 0.18
CA PRO A 818 -42.50 11.77 -0.68
C PRO A 818 -41.42 12.49 0.16
N TRP A 819 -40.59 11.71 0.85
CA TRP A 819 -39.56 12.22 1.75
C TRP A 819 -38.59 13.18 1.08
N LYS A 820 -38.28 12.98 -0.20
CA LYS A 820 -37.38 13.89 -0.93
C LYS A 820 -37.93 15.32 -0.94
N ASP A 821 -39.22 15.47 -1.24
CA ASP A 821 -39.87 16.77 -1.32
C ASP A 821 -40.08 17.38 0.09
N LEU A 822 -40.46 16.56 1.07
CA LEU A 822 -40.57 16.98 2.47
C LEU A 822 -39.25 17.52 3.03
N LEU A 823 -38.10 16.92 2.68
CA LEU A 823 -36.80 17.41 3.11
C LEU A 823 -36.40 18.72 2.43
N VAL A 824 -36.87 18.98 1.21
CA VAL A 824 -36.73 20.30 0.55
C VAL A 824 -37.53 21.36 1.33
N TYR A 825 -38.80 21.10 1.59
CA TYR A 825 -39.63 22.05 2.37
C TYR A 825 -39.08 22.25 3.78
N ARG A 826 -38.63 21.19 4.43
CA ARG A 826 -37.93 21.30 5.72
C ARG A 826 -36.72 22.23 5.65
N ALA A 827 -35.87 22.11 4.62
CA ALA A 827 -34.69 22.96 4.47
C ALA A 827 -35.07 24.45 4.29
N LEU A 828 -36.10 24.72 3.53
CA LEU A 828 -36.62 26.09 3.34
C LEU A 828 -37.16 26.68 4.65
N ILE A 829 -37.97 25.92 5.39
CA ILE A 829 -38.53 26.33 6.70
C ILE A 829 -37.42 26.60 7.71
N LEU A 830 -36.46 25.70 7.80
CA LEU A 830 -35.32 25.85 8.72
C LEU A 830 -34.42 27.04 8.36
N ARG A 831 -34.29 27.39 7.11
CA ARG A 831 -33.58 28.59 6.68
C ARG A 831 -34.24 29.87 7.22
N GLU A 832 -35.55 29.93 7.22
CA GLU A 832 -36.31 31.08 7.70
C GLU A 832 -36.33 31.14 9.24
N THR A 833 -36.53 30.01 9.94
CA THR A 833 -36.44 29.96 11.41
C THR A 833 -35.05 30.32 11.92
N GLU A 834 -33.99 29.97 11.18
CA GLU A 834 -32.60 30.37 11.49
C GLU A 834 -32.41 31.89 11.38
N SER A 835 -33.09 32.55 10.43
CA SER A 835 -33.12 34.01 10.34
C SER A 835 -33.66 34.66 11.60
N LEU A 836 -34.77 34.14 12.15
CA LEU A 836 -35.31 34.59 13.44
C LEU A 836 -34.37 34.35 14.61
N ARG A 837 -33.69 33.21 14.61
CA ARG A 837 -32.74 32.85 15.66
C ARG A 837 -31.51 33.77 15.66
N LYS A 838 -30.97 34.06 14.49
CA LYS A 838 -29.87 35.03 14.30
C LYS A 838 -30.31 36.43 14.76
N GLY A 839 -31.57 36.82 14.47
CA GLY A 839 -32.17 38.05 14.94
C GLY A 839 -32.49 38.06 16.42
N LYS A 840 -32.22 36.98 17.18
CA LYS A 840 -32.51 36.79 18.60
C LYS A 840 -34.01 36.98 18.97
N LYS A 841 -34.89 36.77 17.98
CA LYS A 841 -36.37 36.83 18.18
C LYS A 841 -36.89 35.54 18.82
N ILE A 842 -36.18 34.40 18.57
CA ILE A 842 -36.40 33.08 19.20
C ILE A 842 -35.09 32.50 19.70
N GLY A 843 -35.16 31.61 20.71
CA GLY A 843 -34.02 30.86 21.25
C GLY A 843 -33.85 29.51 20.60
N SER A 844 -34.94 28.88 20.15
CA SER A 844 -34.94 27.57 19.47
C SER A 844 -36.08 27.52 18.43
N ASN A 845 -36.00 26.58 17.48
CA ASN A 845 -37.08 26.39 16.51
C ASN A 845 -38.40 26.01 17.14
N GLN A 846 -38.44 25.38 18.32
CA GLN A 846 -39.65 25.07 19.10
C GLN A 846 -40.46 26.31 19.45
N GLU A 847 -39.87 27.51 19.42
CA GLU A 847 -40.53 28.78 19.70
C GLU A 847 -41.11 29.45 18.46
N ALA A 848 -40.96 28.84 17.28
CA ALA A 848 -41.44 29.41 16.02
C ALA A 848 -42.82 28.84 15.62
N SER A 849 -43.73 29.71 15.15
CA SER A 849 -44.84 29.40 14.29
C SER A 849 -44.47 29.76 12.86
N VAL A 850 -44.85 28.94 11.90
CA VAL A 850 -44.49 29.11 10.47
C VAL A 850 -45.75 29.20 9.65
N GLU A 851 -45.84 30.23 8.84
CA GLU A 851 -46.91 30.46 7.86
C GLU A 851 -46.35 30.19 6.45
N LEU A 852 -46.95 29.27 5.71
CA LEU A 852 -46.58 28.87 4.36
C LEU A 852 -47.61 29.39 3.36
N TYR A 853 -47.28 30.37 2.57
CA TYR A 853 -48.13 31.00 1.59
C TYR A 853 -47.83 30.47 0.19
N THR A 854 -48.84 29.99 -0.51
CA THR A 854 -48.66 29.50 -1.89
C THR A 854 -49.85 29.81 -2.77
N ASP A 855 -49.63 30.10 -4.04
CA ASP A 855 -50.65 30.26 -5.06
C ASP A 855 -50.83 28.97 -5.89
N SER A 856 -50.03 27.94 -5.67
CA SER A 856 -50.16 26.62 -6.28
C SER A 856 -51.14 25.74 -5.49
N SER A 857 -52.18 25.26 -6.16
CA SER A 857 -53.15 24.32 -5.55
C SER A 857 -52.46 23.00 -5.15
N GLU A 858 -51.56 22.50 -5.99
CA GLU A 858 -50.83 21.27 -5.74
C GLU A 858 -49.90 21.38 -4.51
N THR A 859 -49.18 22.48 -4.44
CA THR A 859 -48.30 22.77 -3.27
C THR A 859 -49.12 22.94 -1.99
N ALA A 860 -50.28 23.63 -2.05
CA ALA A 860 -51.15 23.80 -0.89
C ALA A 860 -51.71 22.46 -0.38
N GLU A 861 -52.17 21.60 -1.29
CA GLU A 861 -52.68 20.27 -0.94
C GLU A 861 -51.58 19.40 -0.32
N PHE A 862 -50.39 19.41 -0.91
CA PHE A 862 -49.23 18.71 -0.43
C PHE A 862 -48.84 19.18 1.00
N LEU A 863 -48.63 20.45 1.19
CA LEU A 863 -48.24 21.02 2.47
C LEU A 863 -49.31 20.81 3.55
N THR A 864 -50.61 20.92 3.20
CA THR A 864 -51.72 20.65 4.13
C THR A 864 -51.76 19.17 4.54
N ARG A 865 -51.56 18.27 3.58
CA ARG A 865 -51.57 16.83 3.83
C ARG A 865 -50.44 16.40 4.78
N TYR A 866 -49.26 16.99 4.64
CA TYR A 866 -48.08 16.62 5.42
C TYR A 866 -47.75 17.65 6.52
N ARG A 867 -48.68 18.57 6.84
CA ARG A 867 -48.47 19.66 7.80
C ARG A 867 -47.96 19.17 9.15
N ASP A 868 -48.58 18.16 9.73
CA ASP A 868 -48.22 17.64 11.05
C ASP A 868 -46.87 16.94 11.07
N LEU A 869 -46.56 16.25 9.97
CA LEU A 869 -45.22 15.66 9.77
C LEU A 869 -44.18 16.77 9.62
N LEU A 870 -44.43 17.80 8.82
CA LEU A 870 -43.54 18.95 8.66
C LEU A 870 -43.32 19.68 9.98
N THR A 871 -44.41 19.90 10.75
CA THR A 871 -44.31 20.50 12.08
C THR A 871 -43.34 19.70 12.98
N THR A 872 -43.49 18.38 12.96
CA THR A 872 -42.65 17.46 13.73
C THR A 872 -41.20 17.50 13.27
N ILE A 873 -40.93 17.34 11.95
CA ILE A 873 -39.56 17.24 11.44
C ILE A 873 -38.81 18.58 11.41
N CYS A 874 -39.54 19.72 11.41
CA CYS A 874 -38.93 21.05 11.55
C CYS A 874 -38.75 21.46 13.01
N ILE A 875 -39.36 20.72 13.93
CA ILE A 875 -39.35 21.00 15.38
C ILE A 875 -39.87 22.41 15.68
N VAL A 876 -40.99 22.78 15.07
CA VAL A 876 -41.63 24.09 15.26
C VAL A 876 -42.93 23.95 16.09
N ALA A 877 -43.44 25.05 16.64
CA ALA A 877 -44.66 25.01 17.43
C ALA A 877 -45.89 24.62 16.58
N GLU A 878 -46.00 25.22 15.40
CA GLU A 878 -47.10 25.00 14.45
C GLU A 878 -46.72 25.45 13.05
N ILE A 879 -47.37 24.88 12.07
CA ILE A 879 -47.26 25.28 10.65
C ILE A 879 -48.69 25.54 10.14
N ASP A 880 -48.92 26.71 9.55
CA ASP A 880 -50.13 27.05 8.86
C ASP A 880 -49.89 27.16 7.36
N VAL A 881 -50.85 26.63 6.56
CA VAL A 881 -50.77 26.67 5.10
C VAL A 881 -51.86 27.59 4.60
N VAL A 882 -51.48 28.66 3.93
CA VAL A 882 -52.37 29.70 3.46
C VAL A 882 -52.30 29.78 1.92
N ARG A 883 -53.48 29.60 1.31
CA ARG A 883 -53.56 29.77 -0.14
C ARG A 883 -53.80 31.24 -0.47
N VAL A 884 -53.02 31.77 -1.44
CA VAL A 884 -53.08 33.16 -1.87
C VAL A 884 -53.35 33.26 -3.37
N GLY A 885 -53.68 34.45 -3.87
CA GLY A 885 -53.87 34.67 -5.30
C GLY A 885 -52.60 34.67 -6.10
N GLN A 886 -51.59 35.38 -5.63
CA GLN A 886 -50.26 35.49 -6.21
C GLN A 886 -49.21 35.61 -5.11
N ILE A 887 -48.14 34.86 -5.18
CA ILE A 887 -47.10 34.87 -4.16
C ILE A 887 -46.36 36.19 -4.11
N GLU A 888 -46.20 36.90 -5.24
CA GLU A 888 -45.56 38.20 -5.33
C GLU A 888 -46.27 39.29 -4.54
N ASN A 889 -47.57 39.14 -4.32
CA ASN A 889 -48.37 40.13 -3.64
C ASN A 889 -48.63 39.86 -2.15
N VAL A 890 -48.13 38.72 -1.61
CA VAL A 890 -48.39 38.27 -0.24
C VAL A 890 -48.09 39.34 0.79
N GLN A 891 -46.92 40.03 0.66
CA GLN A 891 -46.53 41.07 1.61
C GLN A 891 -47.52 42.24 1.70
N SER A 892 -48.03 42.68 0.57
CA SER A 892 -48.99 43.77 0.49
C SER A 892 -50.40 43.33 0.90
N GLU A 893 -50.85 42.15 0.49
CA GLU A 893 -52.15 41.59 0.81
C GLU A 893 -52.31 41.25 2.32
N GLN A 894 -51.24 40.82 2.96
CA GLN A 894 -51.22 40.50 4.38
C GLN A 894 -50.86 41.72 5.27
N GLY A 895 -50.59 42.87 4.67
CA GLY A 895 -50.33 44.12 5.40
C GLY A 895 -49.06 44.08 6.27
N TRP A 896 -48.05 43.35 5.87
CA TRP A 896 -46.82 43.25 6.64
C TRP A 896 -46.08 44.56 6.61
N VAL A 897 -45.82 45.13 7.79
CA VAL A 897 -45.19 46.44 7.96
C VAL A 897 -43.80 46.31 8.57
N GLY A 898 -42.78 46.85 7.91
CA GLY A 898 -41.43 46.94 8.44
C GLY A 898 -40.48 45.77 8.13
N ASP A 899 -39.41 45.61 8.94
CA ASP A 899 -38.32 44.62 8.80
C ASP A 899 -38.74 43.17 9.11
N GLU A 900 -39.90 42.73 8.72
CA GLU A 900 -40.32 41.34 8.88
C GLU A 900 -39.63 40.47 7.82
N THR A 901 -38.74 39.56 8.28
CA THR A 901 -38.04 38.60 7.42
C THR A 901 -39.00 37.55 6.88
N HIS A 902 -38.95 37.29 5.60
CA HIS A 902 -39.63 36.17 4.95
C HIS A 902 -38.78 35.66 3.81
N LEU A 903 -38.89 34.37 3.52
CA LEU A 903 -38.24 33.70 2.41
C LEU A 903 -39.22 33.55 1.24
N VAL A 904 -38.84 34.03 0.06
CA VAL A 904 -39.55 33.78 -1.19
C VAL A 904 -38.80 32.72 -1.98
N ASP A 905 -39.50 31.61 -2.28
CA ASP A 905 -38.98 30.55 -3.14
C ASP A 905 -39.88 30.43 -4.38
N LEU A 906 -39.37 30.92 -5.49
CA LEU A 906 -40.12 30.94 -6.75
C LEU A 906 -40.20 29.55 -7.41
N GLU A 907 -39.23 28.68 -7.20
CA GLU A 907 -39.17 27.33 -7.74
C GLU A 907 -40.35 26.49 -7.22
N HIS A 908 -40.61 26.57 -5.92
CA HIS A 908 -41.69 25.83 -5.27
C HIS A 908 -42.97 26.67 -5.09
N ARG A 909 -42.98 27.89 -5.62
CA ARG A 909 -44.08 28.85 -5.51
C ARG A 909 -44.53 29.05 -4.07
N LEU A 910 -43.56 29.39 -3.18
CA LEU A 910 -43.77 29.43 -1.74
C LEU A 910 -43.19 30.70 -1.14
N VAL A 911 -43.96 31.32 -0.24
CA VAL A 911 -43.47 32.35 0.68
C VAL A 911 -43.55 31.80 2.10
N ILE A 912 -42.44 31.82 2.79
CA ILE A 912 -42.32 31.30 4.16
C ILE A 912 -42.12 32.47 5.11
N ARG A 913 -42.97 32.58 6.10
CA ARG A 913 -42.84 33.55 7.20
C ARG A 913 -42.76 32.79 8.52
N ALA A 914 -41.71 33.04 9.27
CA ALA A 914 -41.56 32.48 10.61
C ALA A 914 -41.79 33.59 11.65
N LEU A 915 -42.52 33.29 12.70
CA LEU A 915 -42.85 34.21 13.78
C LEU A 915 -42.58 33.55 15.12
N LYS A 916 -42.43 34.33 16.19
CA LYS A 916 -42.44 33.76 17.54
C LYS A 916 -43.86 33.33 17.86
N SER A 917 -44.05 32.06 18.24
CA SER A 917 -45.38 31.52 18.60
C SER A 917 -45.99 32.25 19.77
N PRO A 918 -47.25 32.61 19.71
CA PRO A 918 -48.01 33.18 20.80
C PRO A 918 -48.41 32.14 21.88
N ALA A 919 -48.25 30.85 21.59
CA ALA A 919 -48.69 29.76 22.46
C ALA A 919 -47.92 29.73 23.78
N GLY A 920 -48.56 29.22 24.80
CA GLY A 920 -47.94 29.05 26.14
C GLY A 920 -46.81 28.01 26.13
N LYS A 921 -45.74 28.29 26.88
CA LYS A 921 -44.63 27.35 27.04
C LYS A 921 -44.93 26.30 28.12
N CYS A 922 -44.92 25.05 27.74
CA CYS A 922 -45.11 23.95 28.70
C CYS A 922 -43.89 23.83 29.63
N GLU A 923 -44.08 23.84 30.93
CA GLU A 923 -43.01 23.79 31.93
C GLU A 923 -42.27 22.46 31.98
N ARG A 924 -42.84 21.37 31.43
CA ARG A 924 -42.26 20.04 31.41
C ARG A 924 -41.47 19.76 30.11
N CYS A 925 -42.15 19.82 28.94
CA CYS A 925 -41.51 19.50 27.65
C CYS A 925 -40.89 20.70 26.94
N TRP A 926 -41.15 21.94 27.46
CA TRP A 926 -40.67 23.23 26.96
C TRP A 926 -41.17 23.61 25.53
N ASN A 927 -42.03 22.79 24.94
CA ASN A 927 -42.68 23.15 23.69
C ASN A 927 -43.75 24.22 23.94
N LEU A 928 -43.90 25.12 22.97
CA LEU A 928 -45.04 26.04 22.93
C LEU A 928 -46.25 25.31 22.36
N ARG A 929 -47.34 25.26 23.14
CA ARG A 929 -48.56 24.55 22.76
C ARG A 929 -49.81 25.35 23.14
N PRO A 930 -50.84 25.42 22.26
CA PRO A 930 -52.09 26.10 22.56
C PRO A 930 -52.85 25.48 23.75
N THR A 931 -52.55 24.24 24.08
CA THR A 931 -53.19 23.49 25.17
C THR A 931 -52.61 23.78 26.56
N VAL A 932 -51.56 24.59 26.67
CA VAL A 932 -51.01 25.03 27.96
C VAL A 932 -52.02 25.93 28.66
N GLY A 933 -52.34 25.62 29.93
CA GLY A 933 -53.36 26.32 30.72
C GLY A 933 -54.72 25.68 30.70
N GLN A 934 -54.97 24.62 29.93
CA GLN A 934 -56.27 23.96 29.82
C GLN A 934 -56.48 22.89 30.91
N SER A 935 -55.41 22.31 31.48
CA SER A 935 -55.52 21.35 32.58
C SER A 935 -55.73 22.02 33.91
N ALA A 936 -56.80 21.69 34.61
CA ALA A 936 -57.08 22.21 35.95
C ALA A 936 -56.05 21.69 37.00
N GLU A 937 -55.58 20.46 36.86
CA GLU A 937 -54.58 19.85 37.74
C GLU A 937 -53.15 20.32 37.48
N HIS A 938 -52.85 20.60 36.22
CA HIS A 938 -51.52 21.00 35.80
C HIS A 938 -51.54 22.20 34.83
N PRO A 939 -51.89 23.40 35.30
CA PRO A 939 -52.12 24.56 34.42
C PRO A 939 -50.85 25.05 33.71
N GLY A 940 -49.67 24.73 34.18
CA GLY A 940 -48.38 25.02 33.49
C GLY A 940 -48.01 24.00 32.38
N LEU A 941 -48.83 22.97 32.16
CA LEU A 941 -48.51 21.88 31.20
C LEU A 941 -49.42 21.90 30.01
N CYS A 942 -48.90 21.40 28.88
CA CYS A 942 -49.73 21.03 27.73
C CYS A 942 -50.55 19.76 28.04
N ASP A 943 -51.56 19.47 27.25
CA ASP A 943 -52.45 18.32 27.37
C ASP A 943 -51.73 16.99 27.47
N ARG A 944 -50.75 16.75 26.58
CA ARG A 944 -49.91 15.56 26.60
C ARG A 944 -49.14 15.42 27.94
N CYS A 945 -48.44 16.46 28.37
CA CYS A 945 -47.67 16.43 29.60
C CYS A 945 -48.55 16.31 30.86
N ALA A 946 -49.75 16.87 30.84
CA ALA A 946 -50.71 16.69 31.88
C ALA A 946 -51.17 15.22 31.99
N GLY A 947 -51.50 14.59 30.85
CA GLY A 947 -51.81 13.16 30.77
C GLY A 947 -50.69 12.25 31.28
N VAL A 948 -49.44 12.56 30.91
CA VAL A 948 -48.25 11.82 31.40
C VAL A 948 -48.13 11.96 32.91
N MET A 949 -48.31 13.16 33.45
CA MET A 949 -48.23 13.38 34.91
C MET A 949 -49.34 12.63 35.66
N SER A 950 -50.55 12.64 35.16
CA SER A 950 -51.68 11.89 35.76
C SER A 950 -51.39 10.37 35.73
N ALA A 951 -50.85 9.84 34.64
CA ALA A 951 -50.46 8.42 34.52
C ALA A 951 -49.31 8.04 35.49
N LEU A 952 -48.28 8.89 35.62
CA LEU A 952 -47.20 8.69 36.57
C LEU A 952 -47.67 8.68 38.05
N ASN A 953 -48.58 9.58 38.38
CA ASN A 953 -49.17 9.64 39.70
C ASN A 953 -50.10 8.46 40.03
N SER A 954 -50.70 7.82 39.02
CA SER A 954 -51.52 6.62 39.15
C SER A 954 -50.70 5.32 39.32
N GLN A 955 -49.42 5.35 39.03
CA GLN A 955 -48.49 4.19 39.15
C GLN A 955 -47.74 4.20 40.51
N VAL A 956 -47.82 5.27 41.28
CA VAL A 956 -47.29 5.41 42.65
C VAL A 956 -48.39 5.09 43.63
#